data_162e9d9d759cfb2d707d7c8fc5e99520
#
_entry.id   162e9d9d759cfb2d707d7c8fc5e99520
#
_cell.length_a   1.000
_cell.length_b   1.000
_cell.length_c   1.000
_cell.angle_alpha   90.00
_cell.angle_beta   90.00
_cell.angle_gamma   90.00
#
_symmetry.space_group_name_H-M   'P 1'
#
loop_
_entity.id
_entity.type
_entity.pdbx_description
1 polymer ?
#
loop_
_entity_poly.entity_id
_entity_poly.type
_entity_poly.pdbx_seq_one_letter_code
_entity_poly.pdbx_strand_id
1 'polypeptide(L)'
;MNRLQFRVLYREFLFRIVDLDLLSAHAEGDSRTLLGQFAALLIFFSVILAIGAGMWAATARDDRLPPLYHIVGAWTAEHFLIATTMLAVGLFAVLSWESTFPDRRDVLVLGPLPVRARTLFLAKIAAVASALGLTLASLHALAGLAWPLALAQFDPIPAPALVFDPPLPPVRAADFPAVMRRDIAPMLRRLDLAAADGGAGIVIGISDHGERRVLAYGAARPDSLFEIGSITKTFTGLLFAKMAAEGEVDLRDAARDLLPPGVAGPSHGLQITLLDLATHHSGLPRMPDNGGSVYQRETYTNYRESDLYDYIKRHGLEKPADPKYLYSNLGFAILGAALANRARAGYAELLQNEITGPLGMKDTAISLSPELRSRLMQGYDGKRRRTPPWDLAYAYASAGGLHSTAGDMLTYLEAQLHPERTTLRAALAESQRLRADIAGNVRIALAWQYDPGTGVYWHEGATGGFTSDACFNPQRDWAAVVLMNAAPLAVPFVPLLGEHVRQRLSGQPALSLTPVSVPPAGPIRSYLAYWITMLAAGAFTFCAVLSLQGLAAQLLPRRWFLRVSGFLQMAVFCLLVTGYLFQRSPVTVLVAGPQKPWISWVPSYWFVGLYQQLSGSLHPALALFARRAWIGLLVAVAATALTYGAAYLRTLRKIVEEPDITPGFKHPWLPRFGPPFETAIAQFSIRSLFRSRQHRMIFAFYLGVGLAFSLLFLNAPLYLSGPTTGDQWHQPSVPLLASTIVLMGFWVVGVRVVFSLPLDLRANWIFRVMPFCAGRSCLRARRRALLALSVAPAWAISAAVLLSLWPWRQAAAHLAVLGFLGVFLAEFSFGGAQKIPFTCSYLPGRSHINVTFLLWIYMVFGVVVACTVGERNALKSPAATAAVLASLGAAALFAVLRNNWLARPGIAELRFEEIPPDALLRLELS
;
A
#
# COMPACT_ATOMS: atom_id res chain seq x y z
N MET A 1 -0.33 -38.96 -35.72
CA MET A 1 -1.24 -38.70 -34.56
C MET A 1 -2.65 -38.90 -35.06
N ASN A 2 -3.45 -39.77 -34.44
CA ASN A 2 -4.86 -39.93 -34.83
C ASN A 2 -5.62 -38.66 -34.39
N ARG A 3 -6.10 -37.88 -35.40
CA ARG A 3 -6.78 -36.59 -35.12
C ARG A 3 -8.05 -36.74 -34.28
N LEU A 4 -8.76 -37.86 -34.41
CA LEU A 4 -9.96 -38.16 -33.67
C LEU A 4 -9.63 -38.41 -32.18
N GLN A 5 -8.64 -39.29 -31.90
CA GLN A 5 -8.18 -39.56 -30.54
C GLN A 5 -7.71 -38.26 -29.82
N PHE A 6 -6.95 -37.42 -30.53
CA PHE A 6 -6.50 -36.15 -29.97
C PHE A 6 -7.66 -35.23 -29.60
N ARG A 7 -8.66 -35.10 -30.51
CA ARG A 7 -9.83 -34.21 -30.27
C ARG A 7 -10.68 -34.68 -29.08
N VAL A 8 -10.90 -35.97 -28.95
CA VAL A 8 -11.68 -36.55 -27.85
C VAL A 8 -10.94 -36.34 -26.51
N LEU A 9 -9.64 -36.66 -26.44
CA LEU A 9 -8.83 -36.47 -25.26
C LEU A 9 -8.70 -35.01 -24.86
N TYR A 10 -8.47 -34.12 -25.83
CA TYR A 10 -8.40 -32.68 -25.62
C TYR A 10 -9.68 -32.13 -24.98
N ARG A 11 -10.87 -32.52 -25.53
CA ARG A 11 -12.16 -32.07 -25.01
C ARG A 11 -12.39 -32.55 -23.59
N GLU A 12 -12.09 -33.79 -23.29
CA GLU A 12 -12.22 -34.38 -21.97
C GLU A 12 -11.30 -33.71 -20.95
N PHE A 13 -10.03 -33.47 -21.30
CA PHE A 13 -9.09 -32.78 -20.42
C PHE A 13 -9.43 -31.33 -20.19
N LEU A 14 -9.85 -30.61 -21.25
CA LEU A 14 -10.28 -29.23 -21.12
C LEU A 14 -11.44 -29.12 -20.14
N PHE A 15 -12.41 -30.02 -20.28
CA PHE A 15 -13.55 -30.08 -19.38
C PHE A 15 -13.15 -30.30 -17.92
N ARG A 16 -12.30 -31.26 -17.63
CA ARG A 16 -11.82 -31.54 -16.28
C ARG A 16 -10.99 -30.41 -15.67
N ILE A 17 -10.31 -29.61 -16.47
CA ILE A 17 -9.51 -28.47 -16.00
C ILE A 17 -10.41 -27.30 -15.62
N VAL A 18 -11.50 -27.10 -16.35
CA VAL A 18 -12.46 -26.01 -16.12
C VAL A 18 -13.53 -26.39 -15.11
N ASP A 19 -13.81 -27.68 -14.93
CA ASP A 19 -14.69 -28.20 -13.89
C ASP A 19 -14.03 -28.05 -12.51
N LEU A 20 -14.12 -26.85 -11.99
CA LEU A 20 -13.74 -26.55 -10.63
C LEU A 20 -14.88 -27.04 -9.72
N ASP A 21 -14.61 -28.04 -8.85
CA ASP A 21 -15.58 -28.60 -7.88
C ASP A 21 -16.37 -27.53 -7.09
N LEU A 22 -15.84 -26.29 -7.03
CA LEU A 22 -16.50 -25.13 -6.44
C LEU A 22 -17.73 -24.63 -7.23
N LEU A 23 -17.75 -24.85 -8.55
CA LEU A 23 -18.79 -24.36 -9.45
C LEU A 23 -19.79 -25.45 -9.84
N SER A 24 -19.41 -26.72 -9.70
CA SER A 24 -20.17 -27.88 -10.19
C SER A 24 -21.32 -28.34 -9.30
N ALA A 25 -21.47 -27.81 -8.10
CA ALA A 25 -22.50 -28.25 -7.14
C ALA A 25 -23.95 -28.17 -7.66
N HIS A 26 -24.18 -27.55 -8.83
CA HIS A 26 -25.51 -27.34 -9.42
C HIS A 26 -25.61 -27.64 -10.92
N ALA A 27 -24.53 -28.15 -11.54
CA ALA A 27 -24.53 -28.41 -12.98
C ALA A 27 -24.67 -29.91 -13.25
N GLU A 28 -25.88 -30.38 -13.33
CA GLU A 28 -26.18 -31.70 -13.91
C GLU A 28 -25.87 -31.68 -15.42
N GLY A 29 -24.70 -32.24 -15.78
CA GLY A 29 -24.55 -32.95 -17.02
C GLY A 29 -24.12 -32.22 -18.28
N ASP A 30 -24.12 -30.88 -18.46
CA ASP A 30 -23.71 -30.24 -19.69
C ASP A 30 -22.43 -29.42 -19.60
N SER A 31 -21.40 -29.90 -20.31
CA SER A 31 -20.06 -29.30 -20.38
C SER A 31 -20.06 -27.84 -20.89
N ARG A 32 -21.02 -27.47 -21.70
CA ARG A 32 -21.14 -26.13 -22.26
C ARG A 32 -21.65 -25.13 -21.22
N THR A 33 -22.53 -25.58 -20.33
CA THR A 33 -23.12 -24.76 -19.28
C THR A 33 -22.06 -24.39 -18.23
N LEU A 34 -21.20 -25.33 -17.83
CA LEU A 34 -20.09 -25.06 -16.88
C LEU A 34 -19.06 -24.08 -17.47
N LEU A 35 -18.65 -24.29 -18.71
CA LEU A 35 -17.73 -23.40 -19.39
C LEU A 35 -18.31 -21.98 -19.51
N GLY A 36 -19.60 -21.89 -19.82
CA GLY A 36 -20.33 -20.62 -19.88
C GLY A 36 -20.41 -19.91 -18.53
N GLN A 37 -20.68 -20.64 -17.44
CA GLN A 37 -20.73 -20.07 -16.10
C GLN A 37 -19.36 -19.56 -15.62
N PHE A 38 -18.31 -20.33 -15.89
CA PHE A 38 -16.94 -19.90 -15.59
C PHE A 38 -16.56 -18.64 -16.36
N ALA A 39 -16.82 -18.62 -17.67
CA ALA A 39 -16.57 -17.43 -18.50
C ALA A 39 -17.41 -16.23 -18.05
N ALA A 40 -18.70 -16.42 -17.73
CA ALA A 40 -19.58 -15.34 -17.26
C ALA A 40 -19.08 -14.72 -15.94
N LEU A 41 -18.61 -15.54 -15.00
CA LEU A 41 -18.01 -15.05 -13.76
C LEU A 41 -16.78 -14.17 -14.02
N LEU A 42 -15.90 -14.60 -14.92
CA LEU A 42 -14.70 -13.85 -15.28
C LEU A 42 -15.03 -12.57 -16.05
N ILE A 43 -16.04 -12.60 -16.94
CA ILE A 43 -16.52 -11.41 -17.64
C ILE A 43 -17.11 -10.40 -16.64
N PHE A 44 -17.81 -10.86 -15.61
CA PHE A 44 -18.27 -9.97 -14.53
C PHE A 44 -17.11 -9.23 -13.85
N PHE A 45 -16.02 -9.92 -13.56
CA PHE A 45 -14.81 -9.26 -13.07
C PHE A 45 -14.19 -8.31 -14.09
N SER A 46 -14.27 -8.62 -15.38
CA SER A 46 -13.83 -7.73 -16.47
C SER A 46 -14.59 -6.39 -16.49
N VAL A 47 -15.87 -6.37 -16.11
CA VAL A 47 -16.65 -5.13 -15.94
C VAL A 47 -16.03 -4.27 -14.84
N ILE A 48 -15.70 -4.86 -13.69
CA ILE A 48 -15.09 -4.14 -12.57
C ILE A 48 -13.74 -3.55 -12.98
N LEU A 49 -12.92 -4.31 -13.69
CA LEU A 49 -11.63 -3.84 -14.21
C LEU A 49 -11.81 -2.71 -15.24
N ALA A 50 -12.83 -2.79 -16.08
CA ALA A 50 -13.15 -1.75 -17.08
C ALA A 50 -13.65 -0.45 -16.42
N ILE A 51 -14.43 -0.55 -15.33
CA ILE A 51 -14.86 0.61 -14.53
C ILE A 51 -13.63 1.33 -13.95
N GLY A 52 -12.65 0.58 -13.43
CA GLY A 52 -11.38 1.14 -12.96
C GLY A 52 -10.64 1.94 -14.03
N ALA A 53 -10.59 1.42 -15.26
CA ALA A 53 -10.03 2.13 -16.41
C ALA A 53 -10.80 3.42 -16.74
N GLY A 54 -12.14 3.38 -16.71
CA GLY A 54 -12.99 4.53 -16.92
C GLY A 54 -12.83 5.61 -15.85
N MET A 55 -12.75 5.23 -14.59
CA MET A 55 -12.49 6.15 -13.48
C MET A 55 -11.13 6.83 -13.63
N TRP A 56 -10.08 6.07 -13.98
CA TRP A 56 -8.78 6.66 -14.26
C TRP A 56 -8.85 7.66 -15.42
N ALA A 57 -9.49 7.30 -16.54
CA ALA A 57 -9.65 8.17 -17.69
C ALA A 57 -10.42 9.47 -17.36
N ALA A 58 -11.39 9.40 -16.44
CA ALA A 58 -12.11 10.57 -15.96
C ALA A 58 -11.22 11.49 -15.11
N THR A 59 -10.43 10.92 -14.18
CA THR A 59 -9.49 11.69 -13.36
C THR A 59 -8.34 12.27 -14.19
N ALA A 60 -7.91 11.56 -15.22
CA ALA A 60 -6.83 11.98 -16.11
C ALA A 60 -7.25 13.14 -17.05
N ARG A 61 -8.55 13.40 -17.20
CA ARG A 61 -9.08 14.59 -17.89
C ARG A 61 -9.24 15.80 -16.99
N ASP A 62 -9.04 15.64 -15.68
CA ASP A 62 -9.10 16.78 -14.77
C ASP A 62 -7.82 17.60 -14.90
N ASP A 63 -7.90 18.63 -15.72
CA ASP A 63 -6.83 19.62 -15.94
C ASP A 63 -6.32 20.33 -14.67
N ARG A 64 -6.98 20.13 -13.53
CA ARG A 64 -6.56 20.66 -12.23
C ARG A 64 -5.46 19.83 -11.58
N LEU A 65 -5.31 18.57 -11.99
CA LEU A 65 -4.30 17.68 -11.46
C LEU A 65 -2.97 17.84 -12.22
N PRO A 66 -1.83 17.87 -11.53
CA PRO A 66 -0.51 17.89 -12.17
C PRO A 66 -0.31 16.66 -13.06
N PRO A 67 0.34 16.77 -14.25
CA PRO A 67 0.60 15.65 -15.16
C PRO A 67 1.30 14.44 -14.52
N LEU A 68 2.10 14.64 -13.47
CA LEU A 68 2.70 13.54 -12.70
C LEU A 68 1.63 12.60 -12.11
N TYR A 69 0.52 13.14 -11.62
CA TYR A 69 -0.58 12.32 -11.08
C TYR A 69 -1.20 11.43 -12.16
N HIS A 70 -1.24 11.89 -13.41
CA HIS A 70 -1.74 11.10 -14.54
C HIS A 70 -0.81 9.91 -14.83
N ILE A 71 0.51 10.13 -14.82
CA ILE A 71 1.52 9.07 -15.01
C ILE A 71 1.48 8.07 -13.85
N VAL A 72 1.49 8.58 -12.61
CA VAL A 72 1.40 7.75 -11.40
C VAL A 72 0.09 6.95 -11.40
N GLY A 73 -1.00 7.58 -11.77
CA GLY A 73 -2.31 6.94 -11.90
C GLY A 73 -2.30 5.84 -12.97
N ALA A 74 -1.74 6.12 -14.15
CA ALA A 74 -1.62 5.15 -15.24
C ALA A 74 -0.79 3.93 -14.81
N TRP A 75 0.41 4.13 -14.29
CA TRP A 75 1.27 3.03 -13.83
C TRP A 75 0.64 2.23 -12.69
N THR A 76 -0.10 2.89 -11.80
CA THR A 76 -0.80 2.22 -10.71
C THR A 76 -1.95 1.37 -11.23
N ALA A 77 -2.71 1.88 -12.20
CA ALA A 77 -3.79 1.14 -12.82
C ALA A 77 -3.28 -0.03 -13.69
N GLU A 78 -2.21 0.17 -14.46
CA GLU A 78 -1.53 -0.89 -15.21
C GLU A 78 -1.04 -2.00 -14.29
N HIS A 79 -0.38 -1.62 -13.19
CA HIS A 79 0.08 -2.55 -12.17
C HIS A 79 -1.08 -3.33 -11.54
N PHE A 80 -2.19 -2.66 -11.22
CA PHE A 80 -3.40 -3.29 -10.69
C PHE A 80 -3.96 -4.34 -11.67
N LEU A 81 -4.06 -4.02 -12.96
CA LEU A 81 -4.53 -4.94 -14.00
C LEU A 81 -3.61 -6.16 -14.13
N ILE A 82 -2.30 -5.94 -14.19
CA ILE A 82 -1.29 -7.00 -14.27
C ILE A 82 -1.34 -7.89 -13.02
N ALA A 83 -1.35 -7.29 -11.85
CA ALA A 83 -1.37 -8.02 -10.59
C ALA A 83 -2.65 -8.84 -10.42
N THR A 84 -3.81 -8.29 -10.83
CA THR A 84 -5.08 -9.01 -10.82
C THR A 84 -5.07 -10.19 -11.80
N THR A 85 -4.45 -10.01 -12.98
CA THR A 85 -4.23 -11.10 -13.94
C THR A 85 -3.38 -12.22 -13.32
N MET A 86 -2.25 -11.86 -12.72
CA MET A 86 -1.36 -12.83 -12.07
C MET A 86 -2.06 -13.55 -10.92
N LEU A 87 -2.86 -12.84 -10.12
CA LEU A 87 -3.66 -13.46 -9.06
C LEU A 87 -4.69 -14.43 -9.64
N ALA A 88 -5.51 -13.98 -10.59
CA ALA A 88 -6.58 -14.81 -11.17
C ALA A 88 -6.03 -16.08 -11.83
N VAL A 89 -4.97 -15.94 -12.62
CA VAL A 89 -4.31 -17.09 -13.27
C VAL A 89 -3.59 -17.96 -12.25
N GLY A 90 -2.94 -17.38 -11.26
CA GLY A 90 -2.30 -18.12 -10.17
C GLY A 90 -3.31 -18.93 -9.36
N LEU A 91 -4.46 -18.34 -9.03
CA LEU A 91 -5.55 -19.06 -8.35
C LEU A 91 -6.12 -20.18 -9.24
N PHE A 92 -6.32 -19.92 -10.52
CA PHE A 92 -6.73 -20.94 -11.49
C PHE A 92 -5.71 -22.09 -11.54
N ALA A 93 -4.41 -21.81 -11.63
CA ALA A 93 -3.35 -22.82 -11.62
C ALA A 93 -3.34 -23.64 -10.32
N VAL A 94 -3.56 -23.00 -9.18
CA VAL A 94 -3.63 -23.67 -7.87
C VAL A 94 -4.91 -24.52 -7.76
N LEU A 95 -6.05 -24.03 -8.22
CA LEU A 95 -7.32 -24.78 -8.19
C LEU A 95 -7.30 -25.98 -9.15
N SER A 96 -6.68 -25.82 -10.32
CA SER A 96 -6.51 -26.89 -11.29
C SER A 96 -5.29 -27.81 -11.03
N TRP A 97 -4.64 -27.67 -9.88
CA TRP A 97 -3.39 -28.35 -9.52
C TRP A 97 -3.36 -29.85 -9.79
N GLU A 98 -4.40 -30.61 -9.37
CA GLU A 98 -4.45 -32.05 -9.59
C GLU A 98 -4.87 -32.44 -11.00
N SER A 99 -5.76 -31.65 -11.61
CA SER A 99 -6.23 -31.92 -12.98
C SER A 99 -5.14 -31.71 -14.05
N THR A 100 -4.06 -31.01 -13.72
CA THR A 100 -2.91 -30.83 -14.61
C THR A 100 -2.01 -32.09 -14.71
N PHE A 101 -1.88 -32.88 -13.65
CA PHE A 101 -1.09 -34.10 -13.64
C PHE A 101 -1.91 -35.33 -14.10
N PRO A 102 -1.25 -36.48 -14.47
CA PRO A 102 -1.95 -37.71 -14.75
C PRO A 102 -2.69 -38.22 -13.52
N ASP A 103 -3.98 -38.49 -13.68
CA ASP A 103 -4.77 -39.15 -12.64
C ASP A 103 -4.72 -40.66 -12.79
N ARG A 104 -5.02 -41.38 -11.72
CA ARG A 104 -5.14 -42.86 -11.73
C ARG A 104 -6.22 -43.31 -12.72
N ARG A 105 -7.32 -42.59 -12.87
CA ARG A 105 -8.33 -42.84 -13.86
C ARG A 105 -7.76 -42.77 -15.28
N ASP A 106 -6.92 -41.77 -15.58
CA ASP A 106 -6.27 -41.61 -16.88
C ASP A 106 -5.45 -42.85 -17.23
N VAL A 107 -4.73 -43.39 -16.24
CA VAL A 107 -3.87 -44.56 -16.45
C VAL A 107 -4.65 -45.87 -16.54
N LEU A 108 -5.65 -46.08 -15.66
CA LEU A 108 -6.44 -47.31 -15.63
C LEU A 108 -7.41 -47.44 -16.83
N VAL A 109 -7.98 -46.29 -17.28
CA VAL A 109 -8.94 -46.26 -18.39
C VAL A 109 -8.24 -46.13 -19.75
N LEU A 110 -7.25 -45.26 -19.86
CA LEU A 110 -6.56 -44.98 -21.12
C LEU A 110 -5.35 -45.87 -21.37
N GLY A 111 -4.75 -46.43 -20.31
CA GLY A 111 -3.59 -47.30 -20.44
C GLY A 111 -3.81 -48.60 -21.25
N PRO A 112 -4.96 -49.28 -21.13
CA PRO A 112 -5.30 -50.43 -21.94
C PRO A 112 -5.66 -50.10 -23.41
N LEU A 113 -5.95 -48.82 -23.69
CA LEU A 113 -6.32 -48.37 -25.01
C LEU A 113 -5.11 -48.14 -25.92
N PRO A 114 -5.20 -48.29 -27.25
CA PRO A 114 -4.09 -48.07 -28.18
C PRO A 114 -3.80 -46.58 -28.35
N VAL A 115 -3.55 -45.86 -27.27
CA VAL A 115 -3.23 -44.43 -27.22
C VAL A 115 -1.79 -44.20 -26.89
N ARG A 116 -1.06 -43.49 -27.75
CA ARG A 116 0.36 -43.20 -27.48
C ARG A 116 0.48 -42.17 -26.35
N ALA A 117 1.39 -42.37 -25.41
CA ALA A 117 1.67 -41.45 -24.28
C ALA A 117 1.92 -40.01 -24.74
N ARG A 118 2.58 -39.84 -25.91
CA ARG A 118 2.80 -38.52 -26.55
C ARG A 118 1.48 -37.83 -26.95
N THR A 119 0.49 -38.59 -27.45
CA THR A 119 -0.82 -38.00 -27.81
C THR A 119 -1.58 -37.54 -26.57
N LEU A 120 -1.52 -38.33 -25.51
CA LEU A 120 -2.12 -37.99 -24.22
C LEU A 120 -1.50 -36.72 -23.61
N PHE A 121 -0.17 -36.65 -23.61
CA PHE A 121 0.58 -35.48 -23.13
C PHE A 121 0.25 -34.20 -23.93
N LEU A 122 0.31 -34.29 -25.26
CA LEU A 122 0.00 -33.12 -26.13
C LEU A 122 -1.47 -32.68 -26.02
N ALA A 123 -2.41 -33.61 -25.89
CA ALA A 123 -3.82 -33.26 -25.70
C ALA A 123 -4.01 -32.52 -24.35
N LYS A 124 -3.30 -32.94 -23.29
CA LYS A 124 -3.34 -32.31 -21.98
C LYS A 124 -2.73 -30.90 -22.00
N ILE A 125 -1.56 -30.72 -22.62
CA ILE A 125 -0.94 -29.40 -22.79
C ILE A 125 -1.87 -28.47 -23.58
N ALA A 126 -2.47 -28.94 -24.68
CA ALA A 126 -3.40 -28.13 -25.46
C ALA A 126 -4.63 -27.73 -24.66
N ALA A 127 -5.18 -28.63 -23.84
CA ALA A 127 -6.30 -28.35 -22.96
C ALA A 127 -5.96 -27.28 -21.91
N VAL A 128 -4.79 -27.41 -21.27
CA VAL A 128 -4.27 -26.44 -20.29
C VAL A 128 -4.08 -25.06 -20.93
N ALA A 129 -3.43 -25.01 -22.10
CA ALA A 129 -3.21 -23.76 -22.83
C ALA A 129 -4.53 -23.08 -23.25
N SER A 130 -5.51 -23.88 -23.69
CA SER A 130 -6.84 -23.35 -24.04
C SER A 130 -7.61 -22.84 -22.83
N ALA A 131 -7.54 -23.54 -21.68
CA ALA A 131 -8.17 -23.09 -20.45
C ALA A 131 -7.55 -21.78 -19.94
N LEU A 132 -6.21 -21.67 -20.01
CA LEU A 132 -5.50 -20.43 -19.69
C LEU A 132 -5.90 -19.29 -20.62
N GLY A 133 -5.93 -19.55 -21.94
CA GLY A 133 -6.35 -18.56 -22.94
C GLY A 133 -7.80 -18.10 -22.72
N LEU A 134 -8.71 -19.03 -22.41
CA LEU A 134 -10.11 -18.70 -22.10
C LEU A 134 -10.21 -17.86 -20.81
N THR A 135 -9.46 -18.22 -19.76
CA THR A 135 -9.43 -17.48 -18.50
C THR A 135 -9.00 -16.03 -18.74
N LEU A 136 -7.92 -15.83 -19.49
CA LEU A 136 -7.41 -14.49 -19.80
C LEU A 136 -8.36 -13.71 -20.71
N ALA A 137 -8.87 -14.34 -21.77
CA ALA A 137 -9.80 -13.70 -22.69
C ALA A 137 -11.10 -13.25 -21.99
N SER A 138 -11.66 -14.09 -21.12
CA SER A 138 -12.87 -13.77 -20.37
C SER A 138 -12.62 -12.68 -19.32
N LEU A 139 -11.50 -12.76 -18.58
CA LEU A 139 -11.13 -11.77 -17.55
C LEU A 139 -10.88 -10.39 -18.14
N HIS A 140 -10.37 -10.32 -19.37
CA HIS A 140 -10.01 -9.07 -20.03
C HIS A 140 -10.94 -8.69 -21.20
N ALA A 141 -12.09 -9.35 -21.34
CA ALA A 141 -13.02 -9.14 -22.46
C ALA A 141 -13.41 -7.66 -22.64
N LEU A 142 -13.69 -6.96 -21.55
CA LEU A 142 -14.04 -5.53 -21.56
C LEU A 142 -12.85 -4.63 -21.19
N ALA A 143 -12.07 -4.97 -20.18
CA ALA A 143 -10.93 -4.19 -19.77
C ALA A 143 -9.84 -4.09 -20.86
N GLY A 144 -9.67 -5.16 -21.66
CA GLY A 144 -8.74 -5.20 -22.79
C GLY A 144 -9.14 -4.32 -23.98
N LEU A 145 -10.36 -3.81 -24.01
CA LEU A 145 -10.80 -2.76 -24.93
C LEU A 145 -10.76 -1.39 -24.27
N ALA A 146 -11.29 -1.28 -23.04
CA ALA A 146 -11.44 -0.02 -22.34
C ALA A 146 -10.09 0.65 -22.03
N TRP A 147 -9.10 -0.10 -21.55
CA TRP A 147 -7.82 0.47 -21.12
C TRP A 147 -6.97 1.02 -22.29
N PRO A 148 -6.74 0.27 -23.38
CA PRO A 148 -6.03 0.80 -24.54
C PRO A 148 -6.70 2.02 -25.18
N LEU A 149 -8.03 2.05 -25.21
CA LEU A 149 -8.79 3.20 -25.72
C LEU A 149 -8.67 4.42 -24.79
N ALA A 150 -8.66 4.21 -23.48
CA ALA A 150 -8.44 5.27 -22.50
C ALA A 150 -7.06 5.90 -22.68
N LEU A 151 -6.02 5.09 -22.79
CA LEU A 151 -4.63 5.57 -23.00
C LEU A 151 -4.40 6.29 -24.32
N ALA A 152 -5.04 5.84 -25.40
CA ALA A 152 -4.86 6.43 -26.72
C ALA A 152 -5.40 7.86 -26.85
N GLN A 153 -6.13 8.36 -25.85
CA GLN A 153 -6.72 9.71 -25.82
C GLN A 153 -5.83 10.77 -25.16
N PHE A 154 -4.65 10.39 -24.66
CA PHE A 154 -3.78 11.33 -23.95
C PHE A 154 -2.60 11.81 -24.81
N ASP A 155 -2.26 13.08 -24.65
CA ASP A 155 -1.04 13.67 -25.22
C ASP A 155 0.22 13.17 -24.51
N PRO A 156 1.41 13.24 -25.17
CA PRO A 156 2.67 12.88 -24.53
C PRO A 156 2.92 13.68 -23.26
N ILE A 157 3.13 12.99 -22.14
CA ILE A 157 3.35 13.61 -20.85
C ILE A 157 4.85 13.57 -20.53
N PRO A 158 5.51 14.71 -20.27
CA PRO A 158 6.90 14.71 -19.81
C PRO A 158 6.98 14.14 -18.39
N ALA A 159 7.83 13.15 -18.17
CA ALA A 159 8.08 12.53 -16.88
C ALA A 159 9.54 12.72 -16.45
N PRO A 160 9.85 12.83 -15.15
CA PRO A 160 11.22 12.79 -14.67
C PRO A 160 11.85 11.42 -14.94
N ALA A 161 13.13 11.39 -15.20
CA ALA A 161 13.82 10.15 -15.53
C ALA A 161 13.89 9.16 -14.37
N LEU A 162 13.75 9.59 -13.10
CA LEU A 162 13.86 8.76 -11.87
C LEU A 162 15.07 7.78 -11.90
N VAL A 163 16.13 8.19 -12.58
CA VAL A 163 17.39 7.44 -12.72
C VAL A 163 18.48 8.29 -12.10
N PHE A 164 19.43 7.66 -11.44
CA PHE A 164 20.56 8.34 -10.85
C PHE A 164 21.73 8.31 -11.81
N ASP A 165 22.31 9.47 -12.07
CA ASP A 165 23.60 9.60 -12.72
C ASP A 165 24.70 9.04 -11.80
N PRO A 166 25.81 8.51 -12.37
CA PRO A 166 26.91 7.98 -11.55
C PRO A 166 27.42 9.05 -10.56
N PRO A 167 27.92 8.64 -9.38
CA PRO A 167 28.52 9.56 -8.45
C PRO A 167 29.77 10.21 -9.08
N LEU A 168 29.92 11.51 -8.89
CA LEU A 168 31.13 12.25 -9.19
C LEU A 168 31.81 12.61 -7.87
N PRO A 169 33.11 12.88 -7.86
CA PRO A 169 33.75 13.59 -6.74
C PRO A 169 32.95 14.84 -6.39
N PRO A 170 32.93 15.31 -5.13
CA PRO A 170 32.25 16.55 -4.77
C PRO A 170 32.67 17.67 -5.73
N VAL A 171 31.65 18.29 -6.36
CA VAL A 171 31.88 19.31 -7.38
C VAL A 171 32.22 20.63 -6.71
N ARG A 172 33.40 21.20 -6.99
CA ARG A 172 33.81 22.49 -6.45
C ARG A 172 33.17 23.63 -7.20
N ALA A 173 33.12 24.81 -6.57
CA ALA A 173 32.55 26.02 -7.16
C ALA A 173 33.15 26.36 -8.57
N ALA A 174 34.44 26.18 -8.78
CA ALA A 174 35.09 26.43 -10.06
C ALA A 174 34.55 25.55 -11.20
N ASP A 175 34.29 24.25 -10.93
CA ASP A 175 33.84 23.27 -11.93
C ASP A 175 32.32 23.24 -12.07
N PHE A 176 31.59 23.75 -11.04
CA PHE A 176 30.16 23.68 -10.96
C PHE A 176 29.42 24.23 -12.22
N PRO A 177 29.82 25.36 -12.82
CA PRO A 177 29.18 25.87 -14.03
C PRO A 177 29.21 24.88 -15.20
N ALA A 178 30.34 24.16 -15.39
CA ALA A 178 30.48 23.18 -16.47
C ALA A 178 29.59 21.95 -16.22
N VAL A 179 29.59 21.44 -14.99
CA VAL A 179 28.76 20.28 -14.58
C VAL A 179 27.30 20.63 -14.71
N MET A 180 26.84 21.75 -14.16
CA MET A 180 25.43 22.16 -14.23
C MET A 180 24.95 22.43 -15.65
N ARG A 181 25.79 23.07 -16.50
CA ARG A 181 25.45 23.28 -17.91
C ARG A 181 25.17 21.97 -18.62
N ARG A 182 25.98 20.93 -18.36
CA ARG A 182 25.80 19.59 -18.92
C ARG A 182 24.52 18.95 -18.40
N ASP A 183 24.32 18.96 -17.08
CA ASP A 183 23.24 18.22 -16.39
C ASP A 183 21.87 18.89 -16.62
N ILE A 184 21.81 20.21 -16.70
CA ILE A 184 20.59 20.99 -16.91
C ILE A 184 20.20 21.14 -18.40
N ALA A 185 21.14 21.03 -19.33
CA ALA A 185 20.90 21.27 -20.76
C ALA A 185 19.74 20.41 -21.36
N PRO A 186 19.58 19.12 -21.03
CA PRO A 186 18.49 18.32 -21.55
C PRO A 186 17.13 18.84 -21.09
N MET A 187 17.07 19.37 -19.88
CA MET A 187 15.92 19.95 -19.24
C MET A 187 15.52 21.30 -19.86
N LEU A 188 16.48 22.19 -20.01
CA LEU A 188 16.26 23.52 -20.60
C LEU A 188 15.72 23.44 -22.03
N ARG A 189 16.24 22.50 -22.84
CA ARG A 189 15.76 22.28 -24.22
C ARG A 189 14.26 21.88 -24.29
N ARG A 190 13.72 21.25 -23.27
CA ARG A 190 12.33 20.78 -23.26
C ARG A 190 11.35 21.75 -22.58
N LEU A 191 11.84 22.59 -21.69
CA LEU A 191 10.99 23.57 -21.00
C LEU A 191 10.56 24.73 -21.88
N ASP A 192 11.14 24.83 -23.10
CA ASP A 192 10.92 25.96 -24.03
C ASP A 192 10.95 27.30 -23.27
N LEU A 193 12.05 27.52 -22.54
CA LEU A 193 12.24 28.71 -21.72
C LEU A 193 12.42 29.97 -22.59
N ALA A 194 12.48 29.80 -23.92
CA ALA A 194 12.68 30.84 -24.90
C ALA A 194 11.35 31.41 -25.48
N ALA A 195 10.20 31.17 -24.83
CA ALA A 195 8.95 31.77 -25.33
C ALA A 195 9.06 33.31 -25.47
N ALA A 196 8.52 33.84 -26.55
CA ALA A 196 8.63 35.22 -26.97
C ALA A 196 8.17 36.30 -25.97
N ASP A 197 7.55 35.89 -24.87
CA ASP A 197 6.91 36.76 -23.86
C ASP A 197 7.67 36.87 -22.54
N GLY A 198 8.97 36.70 -22.52
CA GLY A 198 9.79 36.82 -21.32
C GLY A 198 10.01 35.54 -20.52
N GLY A 199 9.45 34.40 -20.92
CA GLY A 199 9.75 33.01 -20.54
C GLY A 199 10.06 32.67 -19.09
N ALA A 200 10.15 31.38 -18.82
CA ALA A 200 10.60 30.87 -17.52
C ALA A 200 12.13 31.04 -17.39
N GLY A 201 12.59 31.24 -16.17
CA GLY A 201 13.98 31.37 -15.83
C GLY A 201 14.35 30.67 -14.54
N ILE A 202 15.61 30.23 -14.46
CA ILE A 202 16.18 29.54 -13.30
C ILE A 202 17.46 30.26 -12.91
N VAL A 203 17.64 30.50 -11.61
CA VAL A 203 18.91 30.94 -11.03
C VAL A 203 19.35 29.90 -10.00
N ILE A 204 20.64 29.50 -10.14
CA ILE A 204 21.29 28.59 -9.18
C ILE A 204 22.46 29.36 -8.58
N GLY A 205 22.41 29.61 -7.27
CA GLY A 205 23.54 30.13 -6.51
C GLY A 205 24.20 29.03 -5.71
N ILE A 206 25.51 29.01 -5.66
CA ILE A 206 26.30 28.19 -4.75
C ILE A 206 27.37 29.04 -4.04
N SER A 207 27.70 28.64 -2.84
CA SER A 207 28.88 29.05 -2.08
C SER A 207 29.57 27.77 -1.58
N ASP A 208 30.87 27.66 -1.91
CA ASP A 208 31.70 26.52 -1.55
C ASP A 208 33.02 27.04 -1.01
N HIS A 209 33.28 26.89 0.29
CA HIS A 209 34.44 27.45 0.99
C HIS A 209 34.62 28.97 0.77
N GLY A 210 33.50 29.71 0.71
CA GLY A 210 33.45 31.16 0.51
C GLY A 210 33.55 31.60 -0.97
N GLU A 211 33.73 30.67 -1.91
CA GLU A 211 33.68 30.95 -3.34
C GLU A 211 32.27 30.94 -3.87
N ARG A 212 31.72 32.08 -4.28
CA ARG A 212 30.36 32.21 -4.83
C ARG A 212 30.31 32.01 -6.33
N ARG A 213 29.26 31.32 -6.81
CA ARG A 213 28.90 31.26 -8.23
C ARG A 213 27.39 31.41 -8.36
N VAL A 214 26.95 32.25 -9.29
CA VAL A 214 25.54 32.44 -9.64
C VAL A 214 25.35 32.14 -11.10
N LEU A 215 24.51 31.16 -11.41
CA LEU A 215 24.20 30.71 -12.77
C LEU A 215 22.77 31.08 -13.10
N ALA A 216 22.52 31.77 -14.19
CA ALA A 216 21.19 32.13 -14.67
C ALA A 216 20.91 31.45 -16.01
N TYR A 217 19.70 30.94 -16.16
CA TYR A 217 19.23 30.23 -17.35
C TYR A 217 17.84 30.75 -17.77
N GLY A 218 17.58 30.69 -19.09
CA GLY A 218 16.32 31.16 -19.66
C GLY A 218 16.19 32.68 -19.61
N ALA A 219 15.02 33.18 -19.17
CA ALA A 219 14.78 34.61 -19.06
C ALA A 219 15.37 35.26 -17.79
N ALA A 220 15.90 34.47 -16.86
CA ALA A 220 16.44 34.98 -15.61
C ALA A 220 17.83 35.61 -15.78
N ARG A 221 18.09 36.62 -14.95
CA ARG A 221 19.40 37.24 -14.75
C ARG A 221 19.93 36.89 -13.35
N PRO A 222 21.26 37.03 -13.11
CA PRO A 222 21.83 36.75 -11.78
C PRO A 222 21.23 37.60 -10.66
N ASP A 223 20.71 38.80 -10.96
CA ASP A 223 20.10 39.77 -10.07
C ASP A 223 18.56 39.75 -10.09
N SER A 224 17.96 38.81 -10.81
CA SER A 224 16.49 38.65 -10.86
C SER A 224 15.92 38.36 -9.48
N LEU A 225 14.75 38.93 -9.21
CA LEU A 225 14.01 38.80 -7.96
C LEU A 225 12.92 37.70 -8.08
N PHE A 226 12.76 36.89 -7.04
CA PHE A 226 11.81 35.81 -7.01
C PHE A 226 11.02 35.81 -5.68
N GLU A 227 9.78 35.35 -5.70
CA GLU A 227 9.10 34.92 -4.46
C GLU A 227 9.79 33.66 -3.96
N ILE A 228 10.29 33.64 -2.71
CA ILE A 228 10.98 32.48 -2.13
C ILE A 228 10.01 31.56 -1.34
N GLY A 229 8.75 31.93 -1.27
CA GLY A 229 7.71 31.12 -0.62
C GLY A 229 8.10 30.68 0.78
N SER A 230 7.92 29.40 1.07
CA SER A 230 8.11 28.87 2.43
C SER A 230 9.54 28.91 2.97
N ILE A 231 10.56 29.24 2.18
CA ILE A 231 11.90 29.55 2.72
C ILE A 231 11.80 30.73 3.71
N THR A 232 10.82 31.62 3.55
CA THR A 232 10.50 32.68 4.54
C THR A 232 10.41 32.16 5.98
N LYS A 233 9.93 30.93 6.18
CA LYS A 233 9.80 30.33 7.51
C LYS A 233 11.14 30.21 8.24
N THR A 234 12.23 30.00 7.50
CA THR A 234 13.58 29.92 8.10
C THR A 234 14.02 31.27 8.64
N PHE A 235 13.61 32.34 7.97
CA PHE A 235 13.84 33.72 8.46
C PHE A 235 12.99 34.03 9.71
N THR A 236 11.73 33.60 9.71
CA THR A 236 10.85 33.70 10.89
C THR A 236 11.43 32.89 12.06
N GLY A 237 11.98 31.69 11.79
CA GLY A 237 12.66 30.85 12.78
C GLY A 237 13.93 31.52 13.32
N LEU A 238 14.70 32.22 12.48
CA LEU A 238 15.86 32.98 12.89
C LEU A 238 15.48 34.22 13.71
N LEU A 239 14.43 34.95 13.33
CA LEU A 239 13.89 36.05 14.11
C LEU A 239 13.44 35.59 15.50
N PHE A 240 12.72 34.47 15.55
CA PHE A 240 12.33 33.85 16.83
C PHE A 240 13.55 33.49 17.69
N ALA A 241 14.56 32.85 17.10
CA ALA A 241 15.81 32.53 17.78
C ALA A 241 16.54 33.77 18.31
N LYS A 242 16.51 34.88 17.57
CA LYS A 242 17.12 36.16 17.98
C LYS A 242 16.42 36.74 19.20
N MET A 243 15.08 36.89 19.12
CA MET A 243 14.29 37.40 20.25
C MET A 243 14.42 36.51 21.48
N ALA A 244 14.58 35.19 21.31
CA ALA A 244 14.84 34.27 22.39
C ALA A 244 16.25 34.47 22.99
N ALA A 245 17.28 34.67 22.15
CA ALA A 245 18.64 34.94 22.59
C ALA A 245 18.77 36.29 23.35
N GLU A 246 17.95 37.25 23.04
CA GLU A 246 17.88 38.56 23.72
C GLU A 246 16.96 38.56 24.95
N GLY A 247 16.29 37.43 25.24
CA GLY A 247 15.42 37.28 26.42
C GLY A 247 14.07 37.99 26.26
N GLU A 248 13.68 38.40 25.04
CA GLU A 248 12.39 39.00 24.77
C GLU A 248 11.24 37.99 24.80
N VAL A 249 11.51 36.75 24.44
CA VAL A 249 10.60 35.59 24.46
C VAL A 249 11.35 34.34 24.95
N ASP A 250 10.61 33.37 25.50
CA ASP A 250 11.12 32.00 25.71
C ASP A 250 10.61 31.07 24.62
N LEU A 251 11.41 30.06 24.27
CA LEU A 251 11.00 29.08 23.25
C LEU A 251 9.71 28.33 23.64
N ARG A 252 9.45 28.24 24.96
CA ARG A 252 8.27 27.54 25.48
C ARG A 252 7.14 28.48 25.90
N ASP A 253 7.25 29.77 25.61
CA ASP A 253 6.14 30.70 25.84
C ASP A 253 4.91 30.21 25.11
N ALA A 254 3.75 30.29 25.77
CA ALA A 254 2.49 29.97 25.15
C ALA A 254 2.14 31.04 24.13
N ALA A 255 1.90 30.63 22.88
CA ALA A 255 1.62 31.57 21.78
C ALA A 255 0.46 32.53 22.12
N ARG A 256 -0.54 32.05 22.88
CA ARG A 256 -1.70 32.83 23.32
C ARG A 256 -1.37 34.07 24.14
N ASP A 257 -0.30 33.98 24.95
CA ASP A 257 0.07 35.06 25.88
C ASP A 257 0.77 36.24 25.18
N LEU A 258 1.22 35.99 23.95
CA LEU A 258 1.85 36.97 23.05
C LEU A 258 0.93 37.56 22.00
N LEU A 259 -0.34 37.13 21.97
CA LEU A 259 -1.37 37.67 21.09
C LEU A 259 -2.14 38.82 21.78
N PRO A 260 -2.86 39.67 21.02
CA PRO A 260 -3.68 40.72 21.61
C PRO A 260 -4.69 40.18 22.63
N PRO A 261 -4.97 40.94 23.72
CA PRO A 261 -5.94 40.51 24.73
C PRO A 261 -7.30 40.16 24.12
N GLY A 262 -7.88 39.02 24.55
CA GLY A 262 -9.19 38.57 24.08
C GLY A 262 -9.20 37.81 22.77
N VAL A 263 -8.07 37.63 22.11
CA VAL A 263 -7.95 36.79 20.90
C VAL A 263 -8.00 35.31 21.26
N ALA A 264 -7.23 34.88 22.24
CA ALA A 264 -7.30 33.52 22.74
C ALA A 264 -8.25 33.48 23.96
N GLY A 265 -9.33 32.71 23.84
CA GLY A 265 -10.30 32.50 24.91
C GLY A 265 -9.70 31.73 26.11
N PRO A 266 -10.44 31.49 27.20
CA PRO A 266 -9.97 30.65 28.30
C PRO A 266 -9.59 29.25 27.79
N SER A 267 -8.54 28.68 28.37
CA SER A 267 -8.03 27.37 27.96
C SER A 267 -7.89 26.45 29.17
N HIS A 268 -8.21 25.20 28.99
CA HIS A 268 -8.13 24.14 29.99
C HIS A 268 -7.18 23.01 29.58
N GLY A 269 -6.58 23.09 28.37
CA GLY A 269 -5.71 22.08 27.80
C GLY A 269 -4.23 22.47 27.71
N LEU A 270 -3.44 21.60 27.06
CA LEU A 270 -2.02 21.86 26.78
C LEU A 270 -1.90 23.00 25.79
N GLN A 271 -1.11 24.01 26.15
CA GLN A 271 -0.92 25.20 25.33
C GLN A 271 0.03 24.96 24.17
N ILE A 272 -0.27 25.53 23.01
CA ILE A 272 0.66 25.58 21.88
C ILE A 272 1.77 26.59 22.24
N THR A 273 3.02 26.12 22.22
CA THR A 273 4.20 26.98 22.46
C THR A 273 4.72 27.56 21.14
N LEU A 274 5.56 28.60 21.24
CA LEU A 274 6.24 29.17 20.06
C LEU A 274 7.12 28.11 19.38
N LEU A 275 7.76 27.24 20.17
CA LEU A 275 8.56 26.12 19.64
C LEU A 275 7.68 25.11 18.86
N ASP A 276 6.49 24.78 19.36
CA ASP A 276 5.57 23.88 18.64
C ASP A 276 5.18 24.45 17.27
N LEU A 277 5.00 25.78 17.18
CA LEU A 277 4.71 26.45 15.91
C LEU A 277 5.90 26.39 14.95
N ALA A 278 7.11 26.72 15.43
CA ALA A 278 8.33 26.78 14.64
C ALA A 278 8.81 25.40 14.14
N THR A 279 8.37 24.32 14.82
CA THR A 279 8.73 22.93 14.46
C THR A 279 7.59 22.13 13.85
N HIS A 280 6.46 22.75 13.58
CA HIS A 280 5.25 22.11 13.06
C HIS A 280 4.67 20.98 13.95
N HIS A 281 4.81 21.09 15.26
CA HIS A 281 4.27 20.16 16.27
C HIS A 281 3.10 20.75 17.07
N SER A 282 2.48 21.78 16.55
CA SER A 282 1.32 22.43 17.20
C SER A 282 0.00 21.67 17.05
N GLY A 283 -0.10 20.71 16.11
CA GLY A 283 -1.36 20.07 15.76
C GLY A 283 -2.31 20.93 14.90
N LEU A 284 -1.91 22.16 14.59
CA LEU A 284 -2.70 23.04 13.72
C LEU A 284 -2.73 22.53 12.27
N PRO A 285 -3.86 22.71 11.55
CA PRO A 285 -3.96 22.33 10.15
C PRO A 285 -3.01 23.16 9.27
N ARG A 286 -2.78 22.70 8.04
CA ARG A 286 -1.97 23.42 7.05
C ARG A 286 -2.52 24.82 6.79
N MET A 287 -3.84 24.94 6.67
CA MET A 287 -4.59 26.17 6.45
C MET A 287 -5.80 26.23 7.35
N PRO A 288 -6.29 27.43 7.72
CA PRO A 288 -7.53 27.61 8.49
C PRO A 288 -8.76 27.30 7.64
N ASP A 289 -9.84 26.91 8.29
CA ASP A 289 -11.13 26.62 7.66
C ASP A 289 -11.88 27.87 7.16
N ASN A 290 -11.53 29.05 7.66
CA ASN A 290 -12.08 30.34 7.23
C ASN A 290 -11.28 30.99 6.08
N GLY A 291 -10.24 30.34 5.57
CA GLY A 291 -9.34 30.93 4.58
C GLY A 291 -9.61 30.53 3.13
N GLY A 292 -10.40 29.49 2.87
CA GLY A 292 -10.62 28.98 1.52
C GLY A 292 -9.62 27.89 1.09
N SER A 293 -9.48 27.65 -0.22
CA SER A 293 -8.66 26.55 -0.75
C SER A 293 -7.17 26.89 -0.75
N VAL A 294 -6.32 25.91 -0.38
CA VAL A 294 -4.84 26.01 -0.44
C VAL A 294 -4.26 26.26 -1.83
N TYR A 295 -5.06 26.10 -2.87
CA TYR A 295 -4.65 26.27 -4.27
C TYR A 295 -5.08 27.63 -4.86
N GLN A 296 -5.77 28.47 -4.10
CA GLN A 296 -6.25 29.77 -4.54
C GLN A 296 -5.36 30.86 -4.00
N ARG A 297 -4.97 31.82 -4.89
CA ARG A 297 -4.15 32.96 -4.53
C ARG A 297 -4.83 33.82 -3.46
N GLU A 298 -6.12 34.06 -3.62
CA GLU A 298 -6.94 34.91 -2.74
C GLU A 298 -6.97 34.41 -1.30
N THR A 299 -6.86 33.12 -1.10
CA THR A 299 -6.75 32.47 0.22
C THR A 299 -5.56 33.00 1.03
N TYR A 300 -4.47 33.34 0.36
CA TYR A 300 -3.25 33.81 0.99
C TYR A 300 -3.13 35.35 0.99
N THR A 301 -3.47 35.97 -0.13
CA THR A 301 -3.26 37.43 -0.33
C THR A 301 -4.27 38.28 0.41
N ASN A 302 -5.48 37.78 0.65
CA ASN A 302 -6.57 38.52 1.30
C ASN A 302 -6.75 38.18 2.78
N TYR A 303 -6.03 37.17 3.30
CA TYR A 303 -6.16 36.73 4.68
C TYR A 303 -5.40 37.65 5.63
N ARG A 304 -6.18 38.43 6.39
CA ARG A 304 -5.67 39.46 7.31
C ARG A 304 -5.46 38.91 8.72
N GLU A 305 -4.80 39.68 9.58
CA GLU A 305 -4.66 39.39 11.00
C GLU A 305 -6.01 39.26 11.71
N SER A 306 -7.03 40.04 11.29
CA SER A 306 -8.41 39.88 11.80
C SER A 306 -8.97 38.50 11.56
N ASP A 307 -8.76 37.95 10.35
CA ASP A 307 -9.22 36.60 9.98
C ASP A 307 -8.50 35.52 10.77
N LEU A 308 -7.19 35.71 11.01
CA LEU A 308 -6.35 34.85 11.85
C LEU A 308 -6.88 34.86 13.30
N TYR A 309 -7.17 36.06 13.84
CA TYR A 309 -7.69 36.17 15.20
C TYR A 309 -9.10 35.58 15.35
N ASP A 310 -9.94 35.73 14.33
CA ASP A 310 -11.25 35.09 14.32
C ASP A 310 -11.18 33.55 14.24
N TYR A 311 -10.17 33.00 13.54
CA TYR A 311 -9.87 31.57 13.60
C TYR A 311 -9.49 31.15 15.02
N ILE A 312 -8.55 31.86 15.64
CA ILE A 312 -8.06 31.55 16.99
C ILE A 312 -9.19 31.65 18.02
N LYS A 313 -10.06 32.68 17.94
CA LYS A 313 -11.23 32.81 18.82
C LYS A 313 -12.18 31.60 18.76
N ARG A 314 -12.35 31.06 17.56
CA ARG A 314 -13.27 29.91 17.34
C ARG A 314 -12.67 28.56 17.76
N HIS A 315 -11.39 28.34 17.52
CA HIS A 315 -10.73 27.04 17.69
C HIS A 315 -9.83 26.94 18.93
N GLY A 316 -9.42 28.08 19.49
CA GLY A 316 -8.42 28.12 20.57
C GLY A 316 -6.99 27.81 20.10
N LEU A 317 -6.08 27.73 21.05
CA LEU A 317 -4.66 27.40 20.85
C LEU A 317 -4.22 26.28 21.80
N GLU A 318 -4.95 25.17 21.77
CA GLU A 318 -4.61 23.97 22.51
C GLU A 318 -4.02 22.90 21.59
N LYS A 319 -2.97 22.22 22.06
CA LYS A 319 -2.35 21.14 21.30
C LYS A 319 -2.79 19.76 21.79
N PRO A 320 -2.76 18.73 20.94
CA PRO A 320 -2.96 17.35 21.33
C PRO A 320 -1.91 16.91 22.36
N ALA A 321 -2.22 15.91 23.20
CA ALA A 321 -1.29 15.36 24.18
C ALA A 321 -0.01 14.78 23.55
N ASP A 322 -0.10 14.27 22.32
CA ASP A 322 1.01 13.72 21.53
C ASP A 322 0.99 14.39 20.14
N PRO A 323 1.49 15.64 20.02
CA PRO A 323 1.49 16.38 18.77
C PRO A 323 2.51 15.77 17.81
N LYS A 324 2.05 15.44 16.59
CA LYS A 324 2.88 14.93 15.51
C LYS A 324 3.27 16.03 14.58
N TYR A 325 4.37 15.82 13.84
CA TYR A 325 4.73 16.72 12.77
C TYR A 325 3.57 16.86 11.78
N LEU A 326 3.06 18.08 11.65
CA LEU A 326 2.05 18.46 10.68
C LEU A 326 2.40 19.83 10.11
N TYR A 327 2.89 19.86 8.86
CA TYR A 327 3.29 21.11 8.22
C TYR A 327 2.15 22.13 8.20
N SER A 328 2.35 23.30 8.82
CA SER A 328 1.32 24.31 9.02
C SER A 328 1.79 25.72 8.60
N ASN A 329 1.16 26.27 7.55
CA ASN A 329 1.32 27.70 7.23
C ASN A 329 0.63 28.56 8.29
N LEU A 330 -0.52 28.09 8.79
CA LEU A 330 -1.26 28.75 9.87
C LEU A 330 -0.39 28.88 11.14
N GLY A 331 0.37 27.84 11.48
CA GLY A 331 1.28 27.86 12.63
C GLY A 331 2.31 28.99 12.51
N PHE A 332 2.90 29.17 11.34
CA PHE A 332 3.86 30.25 11.10
C PHE A 332 3.21 31.63 11.02
N ALA A 333 1.96 31.73 10.54
CA ALA A 333 1.20 32.97 10.61
C ALA A 333 0.98 33.40 12.08
N ILE A 334 0.62 32.46 12.96
CA ILE A 334 0.46 32.71 14.41
C ILE A 334 1.81 33.08 15.05
N LEU A 335 2.89 32.37 14.71
CA LEU A 335 4.24 32.67 15.22
C LEU A 335 4.64 34.10 14.85
N GLY A 336 4.50 34.48 13.57
CA GLY A 336 4.82 35.83 13.12
C GLY A 336 4.00 36.89 13.81
N ALA A 337 2.69 36.68 13.99
CA ALA A 337 1.81 37.59 14.71
C ALA A 337 2.21 37.75 16.19
N ALA A 338 2.57 36.61 16.86
CA ALA A 338 3.02 36.62 18.25
C ALA A 338 4.32 37.43 18.43
N LEU A 339 5.31 37.20 17.55
CA LEU A 339 6.59 37.91 17.58
C LEU A 339 6.40 39.42 17.28
N ALA A 340 5.61 39.76 16.27
CA ALA A 340 5.30 41.15 15.90
C ALA A 340 4.58 41.91 17.05
N ASN A 341 3.58 41.25 17.65
CA ASN A 341 2.87 41.80 18.79
C ASN A 341 3.78 42.01 20.02
N ARG A 342 4.67 41.04 20.31
CA ARG A 342 5.66 41.15 21.40
C ARG A 342 6.64 42.31 21.18
N ALA A 343 7.13 42.49 19.98
CA ALA A 343 8.01 43.59 19.57
C ALA A 343 7.26 44.92 19.37
N ARG A 344 5.94 44.92 19.33
CA ARG A 344 5.11 46.10 19.05
C ARG A 344 5.44 46.77 17.70
N ALA A 345 5.81 46.00 16.70
CA ALA A 345 6.20 46.41 15.36
C ALA A 345 5.51 45.55 14.29
N GLY A 346 5.41 46.04 13.08
CA GLY A 346 4.94 45.25 11.94
C GLY A 346 5.94 44.13 11.63
N TYR A 347 5.42 42.93 11.28
CA TYR A 347 6.30 41.77 11.00
C TYR A 347 7.35 42.08 9.93
N ALA A 348 7.00 42.76 8.84
CA ALA A 348 7.92 43.13 7.75
C ALA A 348 9.05 44.05 8.24
N GLU A 349 8.71 45.05 9.02
CA GLU A 349 9.64 46.01 9.61
C GLU A 349 10.56 45.34 10.62
N LEU A 350 10.01 44.49 11.49
CA LEU A 350 10.74 43.72 12.49
C LEU A 350 11.77 42.81 11.81
N LEU A 351 11.35 42.08 10.78
CA LEU A 351 12.26 41.18 10.05
C LEU A 351 13.39 41.98 9.35
N GLN A 352 13.07 43.10 8.79
CA GLN A 352 14.05 43.98 8.14
C GLN A 352 15.08 44.55 9.12
N ASN A 353 14.62 45.03 10.25
CA ASN A 353 15.50 45.66 11.23
C ASN A 353 16.38 44.61 11.96
N GLU A 354 15.81 43.45 12.25
CA GLU A 354 16.47 42.46 13.10
C GLU A 354 17.24 41.39 12.33
N ILE A 355 16.90 41.11 11.08
CA ILE A 355 17.52 40.02 10.30
C ILE A 355 18.12 40.51 8.98
N THR A 356 17.31 41.01 8.03
CA THR A 356 17.80 41.29 6.67
C THR A 356 18.71 42.50 6.61
N GLY A 357 18.45 43.52 7.42
CA GLY A 357 19.31 44.72 7.55
C GLY A 357 20.70 44.39 8.12
N PRO A 358 20.81 43.79 9.33
CA PRO A 358 22.09 43.35 9.91
C PRO A 358 22.91 42.40 9.00
N LEU A 359 22.26 41.57 8.17
CA LEU A 359 22.94 40.73 7.18
C LEU A 359 23.28 41.45 5.87
N GLY A 360 22.83 42.71 5.69
CA GLY A 360 23.10 43.47 4.47
C GLY A 360 22.33 42.99 3.24
N MET A 361 21.19 42.32 3.43
CA MET A 361 20.33 41.76 2.36
C MET A 361 19.39 42.82 1.80
N LYS A 362 19.90 43.68 0.90
CA LYS A 362 19.20 44.86 0.37
C LYS A 362 18.09 44.50 -0.61
N ASP A 363 18.19 43.35 -1.26
CA ASP A 363 17.26 42.86 -2.28
C ASP A 363 16.24 41.86 -1.70
N THR A 364 16.13 41.80 -0.36
CA THR A 364 15.22 40.84 0.32
C THR A 364 14.17 41.62 1.11
N ALA A 365 12.90 41.54 0.70
CA ALA A 365 11.80 42.27 1.33
C ALA A 365 10.45 41.54 1.16
N ILE A 366 9.50 41.89 2.05
CA ILE A 366 8.07 41.49 1.90
C ILE A 366 7.37 42.46 0.98
N SER A 367 7.49 43.76 1.23
CA SER A 367 6.92 44.83 0.39
C SER A 367 8.00 45.37 -0.55
N LEU A 368 7.75 45.29 -1.84
CA LEU A 368 8.73 45.68 -2.86
C LEU A 368 8.68 47.16 -3.18
N SER A 369 9.84 47.81 -3.15
CA SER A 369 10.03 49.14 -3.76
C SER A 369 9.80 49.08 -5.28
N PRO A 370 9.54 50.19 -5.95
CA PRO A 370 9.43 50.23 -7.41
C PRO A 370 10.66 49.66 -8.14
N GLU A 371 11.86 49.88 -7.59
CA GLU A 371 13.11 49.34 -8.11
C GLU A 371 13.15 47.81 -7.99
N LEU A 372 12.88 47.22 -6.82
CA LEU A 372 12.82 45.79 -6.62
C LEU A 372 11.73 45.15 -7.48
N ARG A 373 10.58 45.79 -7.59
CA ARG A 373 9.46 45.30 -8.42
C ARG A 373 9.81 45.25 -9.89
N SER A 374 10.67 46.13 -10.38
CA SER A 374 11.14 46.10 -11.78
C SER A 374 12.01 44.86 -12.10
N ARG A 375 12.66 44.29 -11.10
CA ARG A 375 13.49 43.08 -11.21
C ARG A 375 12.73 41.79 -10.89
N LEU A 376 11.48 41.87 -10.43
CA LEU A 376 10.64 40.71 -10.13
C LEU A 376 10.31 39.96 -11.42
N MET A 377 10.66 38.67 -11.46
CA MET A 377 10.32 37.83 -12.58
C MET A 377 8.81 37.65 -12.74
N GLN A 378 8.34 37.55 -13.99
CA GLN A 378 6.94 37.15 -14.25
C GLN A 378 6.72 35.72 -13.82
N GLY A 379 5.79 35.44 -12.90
CA GLY A 379 5.42 34.10 -12.44
C GLY A 379 4.59 33.32 -13.46
N TYR A 380 4.75 31.99 -13.49
CA TYR A 380 3.98 31.09 -14.35
C TYR A 380 3.34 29.97 -13.52
N ASP A 381 2.05 29.72 -13.76
CA ASP A 381 1.32 28.63 -13.12
C ASP A 381 1.75 27.24 -13.65
N GLY A 382 1.22 26.16 -13.07
CA GLY A 382 1.50 24.80 -13.50
C GLY A 382 1.12 24.46 -14.95
N LYS A 383 0.31 25.33 -15.61
CA LYS A 383 -0.06 25.24 -17.03
C LYS A 383 0.74 26.21 -17.91
N ARG A 384 1.81 26.80 -17.39
CA ARG A 384 2.66 27.80 -18.05
C ARG A 384 1.93 29.09 -18.43
N ARG A 385 0.83 29.44 -17.79
CA ARG A 385 0.15 30.72 -17.97
C ARG A 385 0.73 31.74 -17.01
N ARG A 386 0.82 33.00 -17.43
CA ARG A 386 1.23 34.08 -16.56
C ARG A 386 0.29 34.18 -15.34
N THR A 387 0.88 34.28 -14.17
CA THR A 387 0.15 34.45 -12.92
C THR A 387 0.67 35.72 -12.21
N PRO A 388 -0.19 36.52 -11.58
CA PRO A 388 0.25 37.65 -10.79
C PRO A 388 1.03 37.15 -9.55
N PRO A 389 1.96 37.96 -9.04
CA PRO A 389 2.66 37.64 -7.80
C PRO A 389 1.67 37.49 -6.63
N TRP A 390 2.04 36.70 -5.64
CA TRP A 390 1.18 36.47 -4.50
C TRP A 390 1.21 37.62 -3.49
N ASP A 391 2.29 38.44 -3.41
CA ASP A 391 2.39 39.60 -2.54
C ASP A 391 1.81 39.38 -1.14
N LEU A 392 2.35 38.39 -0.38
CA LEU A 392 1.81 37.98 0.92
C LEU A 392 2.15 39.02 2.02
N ALA A 393 1.46 40.13 2.05
CA ALA A 393 1.78 41.27 2.94
C ALA A 393 1.09 41.25 4.32
N TYR A 394 0.12 40.29 4.52
CA TYR A 394 -0.70 40.23 5.73
C TYR A 394 -0.31 39.02 6.61
N ALA A 395 -1.28 38.32 7.22
CA ALA A 395 -1.06 37.26 8.19
C ALA A 395 -0.10 36.14 7.72
N TYR A 396 -0.01 35.90 6.42
CA TYR A 396 0.93 34.90 5.86
C TYR A 396 2.31 35.46 5.48
N ALA A 397 2.60 36.72 5.75
CA ALA A 397 3.91 37.30 5.48
C ALA A 397 5.05 36.47 6.10
N SER A 398 4.86 36.05 7.34
CA SER A 398 5.81 35.19 8.11
C SER A 398 5.91 33.73 7.62
N ALA A 399 4.92 33.27 6.88
CA ALA A 399 4.87 31.90 6.35
C ALA A 399 5.42 31.78 4.91
N GLY A 400 5.46 32.90 4.14
CA GLY A 400 5.84 32.78 2.73
C GLY A 400 5.99 34.10 1.95
N GLY A 401 6.05 35.26 2.61
CA GLY A 401 5.92 36.58 1.94
C GLY A 401 7.22 37.18 1.44
N LEU A 402 8.38 36.59 1.68
CA LEU A 402 9.65 37.18 1.22
C LEU A 402 9.88 37.04 -0.29
N HIS A 403 10.41 38.11 -0.84
CA HIS A 403 11.03 38.12 -2.16
C HIS A 403 12.57 38.27 -1.97
N SER A 404 13.36 37.59 -2.78
CA SER A 404 14.80 37.65 -2.67
C SER A 404 15.50 37.37 -4.01
N THR A 405 16.80 37.65 -4.08
CA THR A 405 17.72 37.27 -5.16
C THR A 405 18.60 36.11 -4.73
N ALA A 406 19.23 35.42 -5.68
CA ALA A 406 20.22 34.38 -5.36
C ALA A 406 21.42 34.94 -4.59
N GLY A 407 21.82 36.19 -4.85
CA GLY A 407 22.92 36.87 -4.14
C GLY A 407 22.63 37.05 -2.66
N ASP A 408 21.46 37.62 -2.32
CA ASP A 408 21.04 37.80 -0.93
C ASP A 408 20.80 36.46 -0.23
N MET A 409 20.23 35.48 -0.94
CA MET A 409 20.06 34.14 -0.37
C MET A 409 21.39 33.46 -0.05
N LEU A 410 22.43 33.64 -0.89
CA LEU A 410 23.76 33.16 -0.55
C LEU A 410 24.34 33.90 0.67
N THR A 411 24.11 35.19 0.83
CA THR A 411 24.48 35.94 2.04
C THR A 411 23.83 35.35 3.29
N TYR A 412 22.54 35.04 3.22
CA TYR A 412 21.82 34.36 4.30
C TYR A 412 22.37 32.98 4.62
N LEU A 413 22.62 32.17 3.59
CA LEU A 413 23.12 30.81 3.77
C LEU A 413 24.57 30.77 4.27
N GLU A 414 25.42 31.71 3.84
CA GLU A 414 26.78 31.86 4.39
C GLU A 414 26.76 32.32 5.85
N ALA A 415 25.81 33.18 6.24
CA ALA A 415 25.61 33.47 7.65
C ALA A 415 25.22 32.21 8.45
N GLN A 416 24.47 31.30 7.86
CA GLN A 416 24.18 29.98 8.47
C GLN A 416 25.42 29.08 8.53
N LEU A 417 26.31 29.12 7.54
CA LEU A 417 27.59 28.38 7.53
C LEU A 417 28.58 28.93 8.58
N HIS A 418 28.66 30.27 8.68
CA HIS A 418 29.63 30.99 9.49
C HIS A 418 28.98 31.99 10.46
N PRO A 419 28.23 31.46 11.47
CA PRO A 419 27.55 32.34 12.43
C PRO A 419 28.49 33.32 13.15
N GLU A 420 29.72 32.89 13.35
CA GLU A 420 30.77 33.71 14.07
C GLU A 420 31.15 34.99 13.30
N ARG A 421 30.84 35.12 12.01
CA ARG A 421 31.14 36.29 11.17
C ARG A 421 30.04 37.33 11.22
N THR A 422 28.96 37.10 11.96
CA THR A 422 27.79 37.97 12.02
C THR A 422 27.44 38.37 13.45
N THR A 423 26.72 39.48 13.58
CA THR A 423 26.14 39.93 14.85
C THR A 423 25.03 38.99 15.35
N LEU A 424 24.51 38.15 14.50
CA LEU A 424 23.42 37.21 14.77
C LEU A 424 23.92 35.82 15.24
N ARG A 425 25.20 35.69 15.65
CA ARG A 425 25.83 34.42 15.99
C ARG A 425 24.99 33.51 16.89
N ALA A 426 24.48 34.06 17.99
CA ALA A 426 23.70 33.29 18.96
C ALA A 426 22.37 32.80 18.36
N ALA A 427 21.69 33.68 17.64
CA ALA A 427 20.44 33.37 16.94
C ALA A 427 20.57 32.31 15.84
N LEU A 428 21.64 32.42 15.04
CA LEU A 428 21.92 31.45 13.97
C LEU A 428 22.22 30.07 14.55
N ALA A 429 23.06 29.98 15.58
CA ALA A 429 23.33 28.72 16.25
C ALA A 429 22.06 28.08 16.88
N GLU A 430 21.19 28.89 17.50
CA GLU A 430 19.95 28.43 18.09
C GLU A 430 18.95 27.99 16.99
N SER A 431 18.90 28.69 15.84
CA SER A 431 18.02 28.36 14.72
C SER A 431 18.32 26.99 14.08
N GLN A 432 19.58 26.53 14.16
CA GLN A 432 20.05 25.24 13.65
C GLN A 432 19.93 24.09 14.65
N ARG A 433 19.64 24.37 15.91
CA ARG A 433 19.54 23.34 16.94
C ARG A 433 18.38 22.40 16.67
N LEU A 434 18.67 21.10 16.49
CA LEU A 434 17.67 20.08 16.18
C LEU A 434 16.72 19.87 17.37
N ARG A 435 15.41 19.84 17.11
CA ARG A 435 14.35 19.84 18.12
C ARG A 435 13.48 18.60 18.11
N ALA A 436 13.12 18.09 16.94
CA ALA A 436 12.19 16.99 16.82
C ALA A 436 12.47 16.18 15.55
N ASP A 437 11.83 15.01 15.47
CA ASP A 437 11.87 14.14 14.28
C ASP A 437 10.63 14.41 13.41
N ILE A 438 10.80 14.42 12.07
CA ILE A 438 9.71 14.60 11.11
C ILE A 438 9.14 13.24 10.71
N ALA A 439 9.91 12.49 9.93
CA ALA A 439 9.57 11.15 9.45
C ALA A 439 10.85 10.47 8.91
N GLY A 440 10.92 9.16 9.02
CA GLY A 440 12.13 8.44 8.62
C GLY A 440 13.34 8.87 9.48
N ASN A 441 14.39 9.38 8.82
CA ASN A 441 15.60 9.83 9.50
C ASN A 441 15.73 11.38 9.52
N VAL A 442 14.71 12.10 9.03
CA VAL A 442 14.75 13.57 8.91
C VAL A 442 14.37 14.23 10.23
N ARG A 443 15.13 15.23 10.61
CA ARG A 443 14.91 16.04 11.83
C ARG A 443 14.57 17.49 11.48
N ILE A 444 14.02 18.23 12.44
CA ILE A 444 13.71 19.65 12.29
C ILE A 444 14.36 20.51 13.38
N ALA A 445 14.88 21.65 12.97
CA ALA A 445 15.29 22.76 13.80
C ALA A 445 14.19 23.84 13.84
N LEU A 446 14.51 25.12 13.90
CA LEU A 446 13.50 26.19 13.74
C LEU A 446 13.27 26.41 12.24
N ALA A 447 12.24 25.75 11.69
CA ALA A 447 11.89 25.61 10.27
C ALA A 447 12.85 24.76 9.42
N TRP A 448 14.14 24.77 9.66
CA TRP A 448 15.10 24.01 8.88
C TRP A 448 14.90 22.49 9.03
N GLN A 449 14.75 21.79 7.92
CA GLN A 449 14.82 20.32 7.88
C GLN A 449 16.27 19.87 7.83
N TYR A 450 16.62 18.73 8.42
CA TYR A 450 17.97 18.22 8.49
C TYR A 450 18.01 16.72 8.23
N ASP A 451 18.93 16.30 7.37
CA ASP A 451 19.24 14.90 7.12
C ASP A 451 20.52 14.47 7.84
N PRO A 452 20.42 13.65 8.89
CA PRO A 452 21.61 13.16 9.60
C PRO A 452 22.55 12.32 8.73
N GLY A 453 22.04 11.69 7.66
CA GLY A 453 22.85 10.87 6.75
C GLY A 453 23.81 11.67 5.88
N THR A 454 23.43 12.90 5.53
CA THR A 454 24.22 13.79 4.66
C THR A 454 24.77 15.01 5.38
N GLY A 455 24.24 15.37 6.55
CA GLY A 455 24.61 16.59 7.28
C GLY A 455 24.05 17.87 6.69
N VAL A 456 23.03 17.79 5.84
CA VAL A 456 22.47 18.91 5.08
C VAL A 456 21.24 19.46 5.76
N TYR A 457 21.20 20.79 5.94
CA TYR A 457 19.98 21.54 6.24
C TYR A 457 19.33 22.01 4.95
N TRP A 458 17.99 21.96 4.82
CA TRP A 458 17.29 22.47 3.65
C TRP A 458 15.88 22.95 3.99
N HIS A 459 15.34 23.78 3.09
CA HIS A 459 13.94 24.15 3.05
C HIS A 459 13.52 24.48 1.62
N GLU A 460 12.33 24.02 1.22
CA GLU A 460 11.74 24.28 -0.08
C GLU A 460 10.69 25.39 0.02
N GLY A 461 10.48 26.13 -1.08
CA GLY A 461 9.46 27.13 -1.17
C GLY A 461 8.66 27.05 -2.46
N ALA A 462 7.37 27.38 -2.37
CA ALA A 462 6.50 27.49 -3.54
C ALA A 462 5.42 28.53 -3.31
N THR A 463 5.08 29.24 -4.41
CA THR A 463 3.90 30.10 -4.54
C THR A 463 3.13 29.73 -5.81
N GLY A 464 2.11 30.48 -6.16
CA GLY A 464 1.34 30.24 -7.39
C GLY A 464 2.12 30.41 -8.69
N GLY A 465 3.26 31.09 -8.65
CA GLY A 465 4.08 31.37 -9.82
C GLY A 465 5.57 31.11 -9.65
N PHE A 466 6.03 30.64 -8.50
CA PHE A 466 7.45 30.48 -8.20
C PHE A 466 7.72 29.21 -7.39
N THR A 467 8.94 28.71 -7.54
CA THR A 467 9.46 27.59 -6.76
C THR A 467 10.91 27.87 -6.37
N SER A 468 11.29 27.46 -5.16
CA SER A 468 12.62 27.69 -4.61
C SER A 468 13.10 26.49 -3.79
N ASP A 469 14.42 26.34 -3.67
CA ASP A 469 15.09 25.39 -2.76
C ASP A 469 16.31 26.08 -2.18
N ALA A 470 16.54 25.95 -0.88
CA ALA A 470 17.71 26.47 -0.20
C ALA A 470 18.30 25.42 0.73
N CYS A 471 19.61 25.23 0.71
CA CYS A 471 20.28 24.23 1.49
C CYS A 471 21.72 24.62 1.86
N PHE A 472 22.23 24.06 2.97
CA PHE A 472 23.62 24.25 3.37
C PHE A 472 24.13 23.07 4.19
N ASN A 473 25.45 22.88 4.18
CA ASN A 473 26.13 21.85 4.94
C ASN A 473 27.29 22.48 5.74
N PRO A 474 27.12 22.73 7.04
CA PRO A 474 28.17 23.33 7.86
C PRO A 474 29.42 22.47 7.99
N GLN A 475 29.29 21.15 7.91
CA GLN A 475 30.42 20.22 8.04
C GLN A 475 31.34 20.20 6.83
N ARG A 476 30.79 20.53 5.67
CA ARG A 476 31.51 20.54 4.36
C ARG A 476 31.67 21.92 3.77
N ASP A 477 31.24 22.95 4.47
CA ASP A 477 31.37 24.37 4.15
C ASP A 477 30.86 24.74 2.75
N TRP A 478 29.64 24.29 2.43
CA TRP A 478 28.96 24.66 1.20
C TRP A 478 27.48 25.00 1.39
N ALA A 479 26.95 25.85 0.56
CA ALA A 479 25.55 26.22 0.48
C ALA A 479 25.07 26.32 -0.96
N ALA A 480 23.77 26.14 -1.19
CA ALA A 480 23.16 26.31 -2.50
C ALA A 480 21.73 26.84 -2.40
N VAL A 481 21.31 27.57 -3.41
CA VAL A 481 19.97 28.07 -3.64
C VAL A 481 19.57 27.88 -5.09
N VAL A 482 18.33 27.44 -5.31
CA VAL A 482 17.70 27.32 -6.64
C VAL A 482 16.42 28.12 -6.63
N LEU A 483 16.27 29.06 -7.59
CA LEU A 483 15.10 29.92 -7.73
C LEU A 483 14.55 29.79 -9.16
N MET A 484 13.23 29.65 -9.28
CA MET A 484 12.54 29.53 -10.56
C MET A 484 11.20 30.29 -10.53
N ASN A 485 10.87 31.01 -11.62
CA ASN A 485 9.62 31.73 -11.77
C ASN A 485 8.50 30.88 -12.39
N ALA A 486 8.40 29.61 -12.00
CA ALA A 486 7.30 28.73 -12.36
C ALA A 486 6.82 27.97 -11.12
N ALA A 487 5.50 27.86 -10.97
CA ALA A 487 4.88 27.00 -9.97
C ALA A 487 5.36 25.55 -10.15
N PRO A 488 5.27 24.69 -9.10
CA PRO A 488 5.56 23.28 -9.24
C PRO A 488 4.79 22.74 -10.45
N LEU A 489 5.49 22.61 -11.57
CA LEU A 489 4.96 21.88 -12.71
C LEU A 489 4.66 20.48 -12.22
N ALA A 490 3.93 19.71 -12.98
CA ALA A 490 3.59 18.32 -12.74
C ALA A 490 4.64 17.44 -12.05
N VAL A 491 5.84 17.87 -12.09
CA VAL A 491 6.95 17.35 -11.30
C VAL A 491 7.43 18.49 -10.41
N PRO A 492 7.70 18.27 -9.12
CA PRO A 492 8.33 19.25 -8.24
C PRO A 492 9.77 19.51 -8.76
N PHE A 493 9.86 20.30 -9.81
CA PHE A 493 11.06 20.41 -10.64
C PHE A 493 12.21 21.07 -9.90
N VAL A 494 11.93 22.16 -9.16
CA VAL A 494 12.99 22.84 -8.39
C VAL A 494 13.42 22.03 -7.18
N PRO A 495 12.55 21.35 -6.42
CA PRO A 495 12.98 20.36 -5.45
C PRO A 495 13.87 19.25 -6.03
N LEU A 496 13.55 18.73 -7.23
CA LEU A 496 14.41 17.75 -7.91
C LEU A 496 15.75 18.34 -8.33
N LEU A 497 15.76 19.58 -8.81
CA LEU A 497 17.01 20.29 -9.15
C LEU A 497 17.80 20.63 -7.88
N GLY A 498 17.13 21.05 -6.80
CA GLY A 498 17.75 21.27 -5.51
C GLY A 498 18.41 20.00 -4.97
N GLU A 499 17.71 18.87 -5.02
CA GLU A 499 18.24 17.57 -4.65
C GLU A 499 19.44 17.16 -5.53
N HIS A 500 19.35 17.34 -6.85
CA HIS A 500 20.45 17.11 -7.77
C HIS A 500 21.68 17.95 -7.41
N VAL A 501 21.49 19.24 -7.13
CA VAL A 501 22.58 20.15 -6.72
C VAL A 501 23.21 19.67 -5.41
N ARG A 502 22.42 19.34 -4.39
CA ARG A 502 22.90 18.76 -3.12
C ARG A 502 23.74 17.51 -3.34
N GLN A 503 23.27 16.59 -4.18
CA GLN A 503 23.94 15.33 -4.49
C GLN A 503 25.29 15.58 -5.21
N ARG A 504 25.33 16.51 -6.16
CA ARG A 504 26.57 16.89 -6.84
C ARG A 504 27.61 17.52 -5.91
N LEU A 505 27.17 18.43 -5.03
CA LEU A 505 28.03 19.04 -4.03
C LEU A 505 28.51 18.06 -2.95
N SER A 506 27.71 17.03 -2.67
CA SER A 506 28.05 15.97 -1.71
C SER A 506 28.82 14.80 -2.31
N GLY A 507 29.02 14.74 -3.63
CA GLY A 507 29.68 13.62 -4.32
C GLY A 507 28.84 12.33 -4.33
N GLN A 508 27.53 12.45 -4.26
CA GLN A 508 26.60 11.33 -4.28
C GLN A 508 26.10 11.05 -5.72
N PRO A 509 25.52 9.86 -5.99
CA PRO A 509 24.77 9.63 -7.21
C PRO A 509 23.67 10.68 -7.34
N ALA A 510 23.68 11.46 -8.41
CA ALA A 510 22.77 12.58 -8.59
C ALA A 510 21.53 12.15 -9.40
N LEU A 511 20.36 12.61 -9.00
CA LEU A 511 19.11 12.38 -9.73
C LEU A 511 19.22 13.00 -11.13
N SER A 512 19.03 12.21 -12.17
CA SER A 512 19.12 12.68 -13.55
C SER A 512 18.03 13.71 -13.86
N LEU A 513 18.42 14.86 -14.41
CA LEU A 513 17.53 15.94 -14.84
C LEU A 513 17.05 15.78 -16.29
N THR A 514 17.33 14.64 -16.93
CA THR A 514 16.90 14.36 -18.29
C THR A 514 15.39 14.03 -18.28
N PRO A 515 14.51 14.90 -18.78
CA PRO A 515 13.11 14.58 -18.85
C PRO A 515 12.85 13.55 -19.96
N VAL A 516 12.05 12.55 -19.64
CA VAL A 516 11.58 11.55 -20.59
C VAL A 516 10.14 11.89 -20.97
N SER A 517 9.85 12.01 -22.26
CA SER A 517 8.45 12.07 -22.69
C SER A 517 7.92 10.64 -22.81
N VAL A 518 6.76 10.41 -22.24
CA VAL A 518 6.00 9.19 -22.41
C VAL A 518 5.03 9.46 -23.57
N PRO A 519 5.34 9.02 -24.81
CA PRO A 519 4.45 9.23 -25.94
C PRO A 519 3.21 8.37 -25.75
N PRO A 520 2.01 8.83 -26.15
CA PRO A 520 0.86 7.97 -26.23
C PRO A 520 1.12 6.90 -27.27
N ALA A 521 0.89 5.65 -26.92
CA ALA A 521 0.88 4.59 -27.92
C ALA A 521 -0.34 4.78 -28.81
N GLY A 522 -0.18 4.65 -30.14
CA GLY A 522 -1.36 4.56 -31.01
C GLY A 522 -2.29 3.42 -30.57
N PRO A 523 -3.60 3.50 -30.87
CA PRO A 523 -4.59 2.56 -30.34
C PRO A 523 -4.26 1.08 -30.62
N ILE A 524 -3.75 0.78 -31.80
CA ILE A 524 -3.36 -0.60 -32.18
C ILE A 524 -2.18 -1.08 -31.34
N ARG A 525 -1.16 -0.24 -31.16
CA ARG A 525 0.03 -0.58 -30.37
C ARG A 525 -0.31 -0.76 -28.90
N SER A 526 -1.14 0.10 -28.34
CA SER A 526 -1.63 -0.01 -26.96
C SER A 526 -2.42 -1.30 -26.75
N TYR A 527 -3.27 -1.65 -27.72
CA TYR A 527 -4.04 -2.88 -27.70
C TYR A 527 -3.13 -4.12 -27.72
N LEU A 528 -2.19 -4.17 -28.64
CA LEU A 528 -1.22 -5.28 -28.72
C LEU A 528 -0.35 -5.37 -27.46
N ALA A 529 0.15 -4.24 -26.97
CA ALA A 529 0.95 -4.18 -25.74
C ALA A 529 0.16 -4.72 -24.53
N TYR A 530 -1.11 -4.35 -24.41
CA TYR A 530 -2.00 -4.85 -23.37
C TYR A 530 -2.10 -6.37 -23.39
N TRP A 531 -2.56 -6.92 -24.51
CA TRP A 531 -2.82 -8.37 -24.62
C TRP A 531 -1.55 -9.20 -24.51
N ILE A 532 -0.43 -8.77 -25.12
CA ILE A 532 0.85 -9.47 -25.01
C ILE A 532 1.32 -9.45 -23.53
N THR A 533 1.19 -8.33 -22.83
CA THR A 533 1.61 -8.23 -21.43
C THR A 533 0.75 -9.10 -20.52
N MET A 534 -0.59 -9.08 -20.68
CA MET A 534 -1.48 -9.89 -19.85
C MET A 534 -1.29 -11.38 -20.10
N LEU A 535 -1.09 -11.78 -21.35
CA LEU A 535 -0.74 -13.17 -21.71
C LEU A 535 0.61 -13.57 -21.10
N ALA A 536 1.63 -12.71 -21.19
CA ALA A 536 2.96 -12.98 -20.66
C ALA A 536 2.94 -13.09 -19.12
N ALA A 537 2.25 -12.19 -18.42
CA ALA A 537 2.11 -12.20 -16.97
C ALA A 537 1.33 -13.43 -16.47
N GLY A 538 0.24 -13.77 -17.18
CA GLY A 538 -0.53 -14.97 -16.91
C GLY A 538 0.29 -16.25 -17.16
N ALA A 539 0.97 -16.36 -18.31
CA ALA A 539 1.83 -17.49 -18.63
C ALA A 539 2.98 -17.65 -17.63
N PHE A 540 3.63 -16.54 -17.23
CA PHE A 540 4.67 -16.56 -16.19
C PHE A 540 4.14 -17.16 -14.88
N THR A 541 3.02 -16.65 -14.38
CA THR A 541 2.46 -17.11 -13.10
C THR A 541 2.02 -18.57 -13.17
N PHE A 542 1.35 -18.95 -14.24
CA PHE A 542 0.91 -20.32 -14.47
C PHE A 542 2.10 -21.28 -14.53
N CYS A 543 3.13 -20.95 -15.33
CA CYS A 543 4.35 -21.74 -15.45
C CYS A 543 5.11 -21.82 -14.13
N ALA A 544 5.20 -20.73 -13.36
CA ALA A 544 5.86 -20.74 -12.06
C ALA A 544 5.18 -21.73 -11.08
N VAL A 545 3.84 -21.73 -11.03
CA VAL A 545 3.07 -22.67 -10.18
C VAL A 545 3.28 -24.11 -10.66
N LEU A 546 3.20 -24.37 -11.97
CA LEU A 546 3.44 -25.71 -12.52
C LEU A 546 4.88 -26.20 -12.31
N SER A 547 5.88 -25.32 -12.44
CA SER A 547 7.28 -25.65 -12.17
C SER A 547 7.48 -26.10 -10.72
N LEU A 548 6.88 -25.37 -9.77
CA LEU A 548 6.94 -25.71 -8.36
C LEU A 548 6.29 -27.07 -8.09
N GLN A 549 5.15 -27.33 -8.70
CA GLN A 549 4.47 -28.62 -8.61
C GLN A 549 5.31 -29.76 -9.22
N GLY A 550 5.84 -29.53 -10.43
CA GLY A 550 6.71 -30.49 -11.12
C GLY A 550 7.98 -30.81 -10.32
N LEU A 551 8.58 -29.78 -9.74
CA LEU A 551 9.76 -29.93 -8.88
C LEU A 551 9.44 -30.74 -7.62
N ALA A 552 8.34 -30.44 -6.95
CA ALA A 552 7.89 -31.21 -5.79
C ALA A 552 7.61 -32.68 -6.13
N ALA A 553 7.01 -32.94 -7.32
CA ALA A 553 6.76 -34.30 -7.79
C ALA A 553 8.05 -35.07 -8.15
N GLN A 554 9.14 -34.39 -8.51
CA GLN A 554 10.43 -35.01 -8.78
C GLN A 554 11.23 -35.29 -7.51
N LEU A 555 11.28 -34.32 -6.59
CA LEU A 555 12.10 -34.36 -5.38
C LEU A 555 11.51 -35.30 -4.30
N LEU A 556 10.20 -35.39 -4.23
CA LEU A 556 9.53 -36.15 -3.19
C LEU A 556 9.15 -37.56 -3.67
N PRO A 557 9.34 -38.64 -2.84
CA PRO A 557 8.70 -39.91 -3.06
C PRO A 557 7.18 -39.73 -3.16
N ARG A 558 6.52 -40.57 -4.01
CA ARG A 558 5.08 -40.41 -4.31
C ARG A 558 4.21 -40.32 -3.05
N ARG A 559 4.48 -41.14 -2.04
CA ARG A 559 3.76 -41.14 -0.76
C ARG A 559 3.84 -39.79 -0.01
N TRP A 560 5.00 -39.13 -0.06
CA TRP A 560 5.21 -37.81 0.55
C TRP A 560 4.65 -36.71 -0.32
N PHE A 561 4.82 -36.82 -1.65
CA PHE A 561 4.23 -35.84 -2.60
C PHE A 561 2.71 -35.74 -2.43
N LEU A 562 1.98 -36.88 -2.36
CA LEU A 562 0.53 -36.88 -2.15
C LEU A 562 0.10 -36.22 -0.83
N ARG A 563 0.93 -36.31 0.22
CA ARG A 563 0.65 -35.67 1.52
C ARG A 563 0.99 -34.20 1.52
N VAL A 564 2.16 -33.85 1.02
CA VAL A 564 2.71 -32.47 1.06
C VAL A 564 2.08 -31.61 -0.03
N SER A 565 1.69 -32.19 -1.17
CA SER A 565 1.08 -31.47 -2.30
C SER A 565 -0.09 -30.56 -1.88
N GLY A 566 -0.99 -31.06 -1.04
CA GLY A 566 -2.13 -30.25 -0.55
C GLY A 566 -1.72 -29.08 0.36
N PHE A 567 -0.67 -29.25 1.17
CA PHE A 567 -0.15 -28.14 1.99
C PHE A 567 0.62 -27.14 1.14
N LEU A 568 1.38 -27.62 0.16
CA LEU A 568 2.08 -26.75 -0.79
C LEU A 568 1.07 -25.92 -1.62
N GLN A 569 0.00 -26.54 -2.09
CA GLN A 569 -1.10 -25.88 -2.77
C GLN A 569 -1.73 -24.78 -1.90
N MET A 570 -1.99 -25.08 -0.62
CA MET A 570 -2.50 -24.12 0.34
C MET A 570 -1.52 -22.96 0.57
N ALA A 571 -0.24 -23.24 0.72
CA ALA A 571 0.80 -22.22 0.92
C ALA A 571 0.92 -21.29 -0.29
N VAL A 572 0.91 -21.84 -1.51
CA VAL A 572 0.95 -21.03 -2.76
C VAL A 572 -0.29 -20.17 -2.88
N PHE A 573 -1.46 -20.69 -2.55
CA PHE A 573 -2.71 -19.94 -2.52
C PHE A 573 -2.62 -18.73 -1.57
N CYS A 574 -2.22 -18.97 -0.32
CA CYS A 574 -2.05 -17.90 0.67
C CYS A 574 -1.01 -16.87 0.22
N LEU A 575 0.10 -17.32 -0.36
CA LEU A 575 1.15 -16.43 -0.87
C LEU A 575 0.66 -15.52 -2.00
N LEU A 576 -0.12 -16.06 -2.96
CA LEU A 576 -0.67 -15.28 -4.07
C LEU A 576 -1.65 -14.21 -3.58
N VAL A 577 -2.59 -14.58 -2.70
CA VAL A 577 -3.57 -13.63 -2.14
C VAL A 577 -2.88 -12.57 -1.29
N THR A 578 -1.98 -12.98 -0.41
CA THR A 578 -1.23 -12.07 0.46
C THR A 578 -0.34 -11.13 -0.37
N GLY A 579 0.41 -11.70 -1.33
CA GLY A 579 1.28 -10.93 -2.20
C GLY A 579 0.52 -9.89 -3.03
N TYR A 580 -0.68 -10.23 -3.50
CA TYR A 580 -1.54 -9.29 -4.22
C TYR A 580 -1.99 -8.11 -3.35
N LEU A 581 -2.50 -8.37 -2.14
CA LEU A 581 -3.00 -7.31 -1.26
C LEU A 581 -1.88 -6.44 -0.65
N PHE A 582 -0.65 -6.92 -0.70
CA PHE A 582 0.52 -6.22 -0.16
C PHE A 582 1.23 -5.30 -1.16
N GLN A 583 0.78 -5.24 -2.40
CA GLN A 583 1.46 -4.48 -3.44
C GLN A 583 1.29 -2.98 -3.27
N ARG A 584 2.37 -2.24 -3.54
CA ARG A 584 2.43 -0.78 -3.51
C ARG A 584 2.40 -0.21 -4.93
N SER A 585 2.10 1.09 -5.06
CA SER A 585 2.23 1.78 -6.33
C SER A 585 3.64 1.62 -6.92
N PRO A 586 3.80 1.40 -8.23
CA PRO A 586 5.10 1.30 -8.90
C PRO A 586 6.03 2.49 -8.62
N VAL A 587 5.48 3.69 -8.51
CA VAL A 587 6.25 4.90 -8.21
C VAL A 587 6.86 4.83 -6.81
N THR A 588 6.11 4.38 -5.82
CA THR A 588 6.64 4.18 -4.45
C THR A 588 7.82 3.18 -4.45
N VAL A 589 7.74 2.16 -5.33
CA VAL A 589 8.81 1.16 -5.48
C VAL A 589 10.05 1.75 -6.12
N LEU A 590 9.90 2.59 -7.12
CA LEU A 590 11.01 3.25 -7.81
C LEU A 590 11.73 4.22 -6.89
N VAL A 591 10.98 5.01 -6.11
CA VAL A 591 11.55 5.96 -5.13
C VAL A 591 12.22 5.22 -3.97
N ALA A 592 11.65 4.13 -3.47
CA ALA A 592 12.21 3.34 -2.37
C ALA A 592 13.25 2.29 -2.83
N GLY A 593 13.39 2.07 -4.12
CA GLY A 593 14.21 1.01 -4.72
C GLY A 593 15.66 0.96 -4.24
N PRO A 594 16.37 2.11 -4.14
CA PRO A 594 17.74 2.14 -3.62
C PRO A 594 17.85 1.66 -2.17
N GLN A 595 16.82 1.93 -1.35
CA GLN A 595 16.79 1.57 0.07
C GLN A 595 16.25 0.16 0.35
N LYS A 596 15.43 -0.38 -0.56
CA LYS A 596 14.77 -1.68 -0.41
C LYS A 596 14.87 -2.52 -1.69
N PRO A 597 16.06 -3.05 -2.02
CA PRO A 597 16.31 -3.74 -3.30
C PRO A 597 15.43 -4.99 -3.51
N TRP A 598 14.94 -5.65 -2.45
CA TRP A 598 14.08 -6.82 -2.55
C TRP A 598 12.74 -6.55 -3.27
N ILE A 599 12.22 -5.32 -3.19
CA ILE A 599 10.94 -4.94 -3.82
C ILE A 599 11.04 -5.07 -5.36
N SER A 600 12.21 -4.77 -5.91
CA SER A 600 12.46 -4.89 -7.35
C SER A 600 12.40 -6.34 -7.87
N TRP A 601 12.33 -7.34 -6.98
CA TRP A 601 12.17 -8.74 -7.32
C TRP A 601 10.72 -9.20 -7.36
N VAL A 602 9.74 -8.36 -7.03
CA VAL A 602 8.32 -8.68 -7.13
C VAL A 602 7.89 -8.71 -8.60
N PRO A 603 7.39 -9.86 -9.13
CA PRO A 603 7.19 -10.02 -10.57
C PRO A 603 6.15 -9.08 -11.19
N SER A 604 5.14 -8.63 -10.44
CA SER A 604 4.10 -7.75 -11.00
C SER A 604 4.67 -6.43 -11.53
N TYR A 605 5.73 -5.89 -10.91
CA TYR A 605 6.40 -4.68 -11.39
C TYR A 605 7.20 -4.92 -12.70
N TRP A 606 7.71 -6.16 -12.89
CA TRP A 606 8.42 -6.49 -14.13
C TRP A 606 7.53 -6.33 -15.36
N PHE A 607 6.28 -6.75 -15.24
CA PHE A 607 5.32 -6.68 -16.34
C PHE A 607 4.78 -5.26 -16.58
N VAL A 608 4.83 -4.34 -15.60
CA VAL A 608 4.62 -2.91 -15.86
C VAL A 608 5.71 -2.40 -16.81
N GLY A 609 6.99 -2.73 -16.55
CA GLY A 609 8.08 -2.39 -17.44
C GLY A 609 7.90 -2.96 -18.85
N LEU A 610 7.47 -4.23 -18.96
CA LEU A 610 7.17 -4.87 -20.24
C LEU A 610 6.05 -4.15 -21.00
N TYR A 611 4.96 -3.81 -20.32
CA TYR A 611 3.85 -3.05 -20.91
C TYR A 611 4.34 -1.73 -21.49
N GLN A 612 5.09 -0.95 -20.72
CA GLN A 612 5.67 0.33 -21.15
C GLN A 612 6.62 0.16 -22.33
N GLN A 613 7.43 -0.90 -22.36
CA GLN A 613 8.31 -1.22 -23.48
C GLN A 613 7.52 -1.49 -24.76
N LEU A 614 6.49 -2.33 -24.69
CA LEU A 614 5.66 -2.68 -25.83
C LEU A 614 4.83 -1.49 -26.34
N SER A 615 4.34 -0.67 -25.43
CA SER A 615 3.64 0.58 -25.75
C SER A 615 4.53 1.63 -26.41
N GLY A 616 5.86 1.51 -26.27
CA GLY A 616 6.83 2.49 -26.76
C GLY A 616 6.98 3.70 -25.86
N SER A 617 6.53 3.59 -24.63
CA SER A 617 6.58 4.62 -23.58
C SER A 617 7.54 4.24 -22.44
N LEU A 618 8.52 3.37 -22.71
CA LEU A 618 9.43 2.84 -21.70
C LEU A 618 10.22 3.96 -21.02
N HIS A 619 9.90 4.19 -19.77
CA HIS A 619 10.68 5.07 -18.91
C HIS A 619 11.98 4.38 -18.50
N PRO A 620 13.15 5.06 -18.50
CA PRO A 620 14.45 4.47 -18.18
C PRO A 620 14.47 3.71 -16.84
N ALA A 621 13.78 4.22 -15.83
CA ALA A 621 13.66 3.56 -14.53
C ALA A 621 12.96 2.19 -14.58
N LEU A 622 12.14 1.94 -15.59
CA LEU A 622 11.42 0.68 -15.80
C LEU A 622 12.16 -0.30 -16.72
N ALA A 623 13.25 0.11 -17.34
CA ALA A 623 14.01 -0.73 -18.29
C ALA A 623 14.52 -2.04 -17.66
N LEU A 624 14.99 -1.98 -16.41
CA LEU A 624 15.41 -3.17 -15.66
C LEU A 624 14.24 -4.13 -15.45
N PHE A 625 13.04 -3.62 -15.16
CA PHE A 625 11.84 -4.43 -14.96
C PHE A 625 11.40 -5.10 -16.26
N ALA A 626 11.39 -4.38 -17.38
CA ALA A 626 11.09 -4.95 -18.69
C ALA A 626 12.03 -6.12 -19.04
N ARG A 627 13.35 -5.95 -18.81
CA ARG A 627 14.34 -7.03 -19.01
C ARG A 627 14.06 -8.22 -18.11
N ARG A 628 13.74 -7.99 -16.85
CA ARG A 628 13.41 -9.05 -15.89
C ARG A 628 12.12 -9.80 -16.28
N ALA A 629 11.12 -9.12 -16.87
CA ALA A 629 9.91 -9.77 -17.35
C ALA A 629 10.21 -10.81 -18.43
N TRP A 630 11.03 -10.45 -19.44
CA TRP A 630 11.41 -11.37 -20.50
C TRP A 630 12.24 -12.55 -19.98
N ILE A 631 13.25 -12.29 -19.14
CA ILE A 631 14.08 -13.34 -18.55
C ILE A 631 13.24 -14.24 -17.65
N GLY A 632 12.40 -13.65 -16.78
CA GLY A 632 11.55 -14.39 -15.86
C GLY A 632 10.56 -15.30 -16.60
N LEU A 633 9.92 -14.79 -17.67
CA LEU A 633 9.03 -15.58 -18.51
C LEU A 633 9.77 -16.76 -19.17
N LEU A 634 10.94 -16.49 -19.76
CA LEU A 634 11.76 -17.54 -20.38
C LEU A 634 12.15 -18.63 -19.36
N VAL A 635 12.62 -18.22 -18.18
CA VAL A 635 13.01 -19.12 -17.10
C VAL A 635 11.80 -19.94 -16.60
N ALA A 636 10.64 -19.31 -16.41
CA ALA A 636 9.43 -20.00 -15.96
C ALA A 636 8.97 -21.06 -16.98
N VAL A 637 8.95 -20.70 -18.27
CA VAL A 637 8.58 -21.64 -19.35
C VAL A 637 9.59 -22.79 -19.45
N ALA A 638 10.88 -22.49 -19.43
CA ALA A 638 11.94 -23.53 -19.48
C ALA A 638 11.87 -24.45 -18.26
N ALA A 639 11.75 -23.88 -17.06
CA ALA A 639 11.60 -24.66 -15.83
C ALA A 639 10.35 -25.56 -15.87
N THR A 640 9.24 -25.05 -16.39
CA THR A 640 8.01 -25.86 -16.56
C THR A 640 8.24 -27.00 -17.55
N ALA A 641 8.83 -26.73 -18.70
CA ALA A 641 9.10 -27.74 -19.72
C ALA A 641 9.98 -28.88 -19.14
N LEU A 642 11.01 -28.53 -18.38
CA LEU A 642 11.93 -29.50 -17.77
C LEU A 642 11.26 -30.25 -16.60
N THR A 643 10.71 -29.52 -15.62
CA THR A 643 10.21 -30.15 -14.39
C THR A 643 8.90 -30.88 -14.61
N TYR A 644 7.94 -30.25 -15.30
CA TYR A 644 6.62 -30.83 -15.56
C TYR A 644 6.70 -31.98 -16.57
N GLY A 645 7.47 -31.83 -17.67
CA GLY A 645 7.63 -32.89 -18.66
C GLY A 645 8.25 -34.16 -18.07
N ALA A 646 9.34 -34.02 -17.31
CA ALA A 646 9.98 -35.15 -16.64
C ALA A 646 9.09 -35.76 -15.54
N ALA A 647 8.42 -34.93 -14.75
CA ALA A 647 7.52 -35.38 -13.70
C ALA A 647 6.28 -36.10 -14.25
N TYR A 648 5.72 -35.63 -15.37
CA TYR A 648 4.55 -36.21 -16.00
C TYR A 648 4.83 -37.67 -16.44
N LEU A 649 5.92 -37.88 -17.17
CA LEU A 649 6.31 -39.23 -17.62
C LEU A 649 6.67 -40.18 -16.48
N ARG A 650 7.35 -39.65 -15.46
CA ARG A 650 7.69 -40.44 -14.25
C ARG A 650 6.43 -40.80 -13.44
N THR A 651 5.47 -39.88 -13.33
CA THR A 651 4.23 -40.14 -12.60
C THR A 651 3.36 -41.15 -13.33
N LEU A 652 3.29 -41.13 -14.66
CA LEU A 652 2.60 -42.17 -15.43
C LEU A 652 3.12 -43.59 -15.15
N ARG A 653 4.43 -43.76 -15.06
CA ARG A 653 5.05 -45.06 -14.72
C ARG A 653 4.77 -45.45 -13.26
N LYS A 654 4.95 -44.54 -12.32
CA LYS A 654 4.78 -44.82 -10.90
C LYS A 654 3.33 -45.10 -10.47
N ILE A 655 2.33 -44.56 -11.19
CA ILE A 655 0.92 -44.90 -10.91
C ILE A 655 0.63 -46.37 -11.14
N VAL A 656 1.32 -47.01 -12.11
CA VAL A 656 1.17 -48.43 -12.40
C VAL A 656 1.96 -49.28 -11.39
N GLU A 657 3.13 -48.83 -10.98
CA GLU A 657 4.08 -49.61 -10.17
C GLU A 657 3.82 -49.52 -8.66
N GLU A 658 3.29 -48.39 -8.17
CA GLU A 658 3.11 -48.16 -6.73
C GLU A 658 1.61 -48.09 -6.37
N PRO A 659 1.12 -48.98 -5.47
CA PRO A 659 -0.26 -48.92 -5.01
C PRO A 659 -0.50 -47.66 -4.15
N ASP A 660 -1.61 -46.99 -4.40
CA ASP A 660 -2.02 -45.78 -3.63
C ASP A 660 -2.51 -46.10 -2.21
N ILE A 661 -2.77 -47.36 -1.92
CA ILE A 661 -3.29 -47.81 -0.61
C ILE A 661 -2.12 -48.07 0.33
N THR A 662 -1.74 -47.02 1.05
CA THR A 662 -0.93 -47.23 2.25
C THR A 662 -1.81 -47.75 3.38
N PRO A 663 -1.42 -48.86 4.09
CA PRO A 663 -2.10 -49.24 5.30
C PRO A 663 -2.26 -48.02 6.22
N GLY A 664 -3.48 -47.79 6.69
CA GLY A 664 -3.76 -46.63 7.49
C GLY A 664 -2.82 -46.52 8.68
N PHE A 665 -1.96 -45.52 8.70
CA PHE A 665 -1.21 -45.22 9.93
C PHE A 665 -2.22 -44.97 11.03
N LYS A 666 -2.25 -45.85 12.03
CA LYS A 666 -2.90 -45.57 13.30
C LYS A 666 -2.16 -44.39 13.88
N HIS A 667 -2.76 -43.15 13.76
CA HIS A 667 -2.21 -41.98 14.40
C HIS A 667 -2.57 -41.96 15.87
N PRO A 668 -1.70 -42.43 16.78
CA PRO A 668 -1.99 -42.45 18.21
C PRO A 668 -1.93 -41.07 18.86
N TRP A 669 -1.47 -40.05 18.13
CA TRP A 669 -1.20 -38.71 18.67
C TRP A 669 -2.39 -37.74 18.69
N LEU A 670 -3.55 -38.08 18.12
CA LEU A 670 -4.72 -37.24 18.28
C LEU A 670 -5.24 -37.37 19.71
N PRO A 671 -5.33 -36.25 20.44
CA PRO A 671 -5.76 -36.30 21.84
C PRO A 671 -7.18 -36.83 21.98
N ARG A 672 -7.49 -37.37 23.16
CA ARG A 672 -8.86 -37.72 23.53
C ARG A 672 -9.61 -36.42 23.86
N PHE A 673 -10.71 -36.16 23.16
CA PHE A 673 -11.55 -34.97 23.34
C PHE A 673 -12.73 -35.21 24.31
N GLY A 674 -12.56 -36.07 25.30
CA GLY A 674 -13.60 -36.43 26.29
C GLY A 674 -14.12 -37.84 26.09
N PRO A 675 -15.42 -38.13 26.40
CA PRO A 675 -16.05 -39.45 26.20
C PRO A 675 -15.83 -39.99 24.78
N PRO A 676 -15.87 -41.32 24.59
CA PRO A 676 -15.56 -41.95 23.30
C PRO A 676 -16.31 -41.37 22.11
N PHE A 677 -17.61 -41.10 22.30
CA PHE A 677 -18.47 -40.49 21.27
C PHE A 677 -18.02 -39.07 20.89
N GLU A 678 -17.77 -38.20 21.88
CA GLU A 678 -17.30 -36.83 21.63
C GLU A 678 -15.93 -36.82 20.95
N THR A 679 -15.03 -37.74 21.36
CA THR A 679 -13.73 -37.94 20.76
C THR A 679 -13.84 -38.41 19.31
N ALA A 680 -14.75 -39.33 19.01
CA ALA A 680 -14.97 -39.84 17.66
C ALA A 680 -15.42 -38.74 16.70
N ILE A 681 -16.40 -37.92 17.07
CA ILE A 681 -16.89 -36.79 16.24
C ILE A 681 -15.80 -35.71 16.07
N ALA A 682 -15.08 -35.35 17.14
CA ALA A 682 -14.04 -34.36 17.08
C ALA A 682 -12.90 -34.82 16.16
N GLN A 683 -12.44 -36.08 16.32
CA GLN A 683 -11.39 -36.66 15.46
C GLN A 683 -11.88 -36.84 14.02
N PHE A 684 -13.14 -37.22 13.80
CA PHE A 684 -13.74 -37.25 12.46
C PHE A 684 -13.67 -35.85 11.82
N SER A 685 -14.07 -34.81 12.52
CA SER A 685 -14.07 -33.45 12.03
C SER A 685 -12.64 -32.97 11.67
N ILE A 686 -11.66 -33.23 12.52
CA ILE A 686 -10.26 -32.91 12.29
C ILE A 686 -9.72 -33.65 11.07
N ARG A 687 -9.92 -34.98 11.01
CA ARG A 687 -9.43 -35.80 9.89
C ARG A 687 -10.08 -35.43 8.56
N SER A 688 -11.37 -35.10 8.57
CA SER A 688 -12.13 -34.73 7.39
C SER A 688 -11.61 -33.42 6.77
N LEU A 689 -11.33 -32.40 7.60
CA LEU A 689 -10.72 -31.17 7.15
C LEU A 689 -9.37 -31.41 6.43
N PHE A 690 -8.51 -32.21 7.06
CA PHE A 690 -7.15 -32.44 6.49
C PHE A 690 -7.14 -33.44 5.33
N ARG A 691 -8.15 -34.31 5.19
CA ARG A 691 -8.23 -35.29 4.09
C ARG A 691 -8.94 -34.75 2.86
N SER A 692 -10.01 -33.96 3.04
CA SER A 692 -10.76 -33.41 1.91
C SER A 692 -10.03 -32.21 1.30
N ARG A 693 -9.76 -32.28 0.00
CA ARG A 693 -9.14 -31.22 -0.77
C ARG A 693 -9.99 -29.95 -0.82
N GLN A 694 -11.26 -30.10 -1.19
CA GLN A 694 -12.20 -28.99 -1.30
C GLN A 694 -12.28 -28.18 0.01
N HIS A 695 -12.39 -28.86 1.12
CA HIS A 695 -12.47 -28.21 2.44
C HIS A 695 -11.16 -27.51 2.81
N ARG A 696 -9.99 -28.09 2.50
CA ARG A 696 -8.70 -27.44 2.71
C ARG A 696 -8.56 -26.19 1.86
N MET A 697 -9.00 -26.20 0.60
CA MET A 697 -8.90 -25.02 -0.28
C MET A 697 -9.79 -23.87 0.19
N ILE A 698 -11.02 -24.17 0.62
CA ILE A 698 -11.91 -23.17 1.19
C ILE A 698 -11.34 -22.61 2.49
N PHE A 699 -10.77 -23.47 3.34
CA PHE A 699 -10.10 -23.00 4.55
C PHE A 699 -8.89 -22.12 4.24
N ALA A 700 -8.07 -22.54 3.26
CA ALA A 700 -6.91 -21.76 2.79
C ALA A 700 -7.32 -20.37 2.26
N PHE A 701 -8.47 -20.26 1.58
CA PHE A 701 -9.00 -18.98 1.14
C PHE A 701 -9.23 -18.02 2.32
N TYR A 702 -9.96 -18.47 3.35
CA TYR A 702 -10.21 -17.63 4.52
C TYR A 702 -8.92 -17.29 5.28
N LEU A 703 -8.01 -18.25 5.42
CA LEU A 703 -6.73 -18.05 6.07
C LEU A 703 -5.85 -17.06 5.28
N GLY A 704 -5.79 -17.18 3.95
CA GLY A 704 -5.04 -16.28 3.08
C GLY A 704 -5.57 -14.86 3.11
N VAL A 705 -6.89 -14.68 3.08
CA VAL A 705 -7.54 -13.37 3.23
C VAL A 705 -7.26 -12.76 4.60
N GLY A 706 -7.40 -13.55 5.68
CA GLY A 706 -7.09 -13.12 7.03
C GLY A 706 -5.64 -12.68 7.21
N LEU A 707 -4.70 -13.46 6.67
CA LEU A 707 -3.28 -13.14 6.69
C LEU A 707 -2.97 -11.87 5.90
N ALA A 708 -3.59 -11.70 4.73
CA ALA A 708 -3.43 -10.53 3.89
C ALA A 708 -3.92 -9.24 4.58
N PHE A 709 -5.10 -9.26 5.21
CA PHE A 709 -5.59 -8.13 6.01
C PHE A 709 -4.71 -7.87 7.24
N SER A 710 -4.22 -8.92 7.91
CA SER A 710 -3.29 -8.77 9.02
C SER A 710 -2.01 -8.03 8.59
N LEU A 711 -1.43 -8.43 7.45
CA LEU A 711 -0.27 -7.76 6.88
C LEU A 711 -0.58 -6.34 6.37
N LEU A 712 -1.79 -6.10 5.86
CA LEU A 712 -2.23 -4.76 5.50
C LEU A 712 -2.23 -3.83 6.71
N PHE A 713 -2.77 -4.27 7.85
CA PHE A 713 -2.73 -3.51 9.11
C PHE A 713 -1.30 -3.27 9.61
N LEU A 714 -0.42 -4.26 9.48
CA LEU A 714 0.99 -4.12 9.88
C LEU A 714 1.77 -3.11 9.02
N ASN A 715 1.38 -2.90 7.78
CA ASN A 715 2.07 -2.02 6.82
C ASN A 715 1.35 -0.71 6.50
N ALA A 716 0.09 -0.57 6.89
CA ALA A 716 -0.60 0.69 6.69
C ALA A 716 0.15 1.77 7.50
N PRO A 717 0.61 2.88 6.88
CA PRO A 717 0.90 4.09 7.61
C PRO A 717 -0.46 4.53 8.14
N LEU A 718 -0.80 4.07 9.33
CA LEU A 718 -2.09 4.34 9.92
C LEU A 718 -2.14 5.82 10.22
N TYR A 719 -2.97 6.55 9.49
CA TYR A 719 -3.48 7.87 9.86
C TYR A 719 -4.04 7.90 11.29
N LEU A 720 -4.15 6.73 11.93
CA LEU A 720 -4.63 6.51 13.31
C LEU A 720 -3.50 6.24 14.32
N SER A 721 -2.27 6.04 13.89
CA SER A 721 -1.11 5.83 14.75
C SER A 721 -0.07 6.89 14.43
N GLY A 722 0.38 7.63 15.45
CA GLY A 722 1.41 8.65 15.29
C GLY A 722 2.72 8.18 14.65
N PRO A 723 3.71 9.10 14.48
CA PRO A 723 4.96 8.80 13.84
C PRO A 723 5.60 7.57 14.44
N THR A 724 6.04 6.67 13.57
CA THR A 724 6.64 5.39 13.92
C THR A 724 8.07 5.64 14.41
N THR A 725 8.24 5.89 15.68
CA THR A 725 9.55 5.71 16.33
C THR A 725 9.85 4.20 16.34
N GLY A 726 11.11 3.80 16.20
CA GLY A 726 11.54 2.40 16.07
C GLY A 726 11.08 1.43 17.18
N ASP A 727 10.38 1.93 18.19
CA ASP A 727 9.90 1.19 19.37
C ASP A 727 8.45 0.68 19.28
N GLN A 728 7.75 0.93 18.15
CA GLN A 728 6.33 0.52 17.99
C GLN A 728 6.10 -1.00 18.00
N TRP A 729 7.14 -1.79 17.74
CA TRP A 729 7.06 -3.25 17.77
C TRP A 729 7.16 -3.84 19.18
N HIS A 730 7.76 -3.10 20.12
CA HIS A 730 7.95 -3.54 21.50
C HIS A 730 6.89 -3.01 22.47
N GLN A 731 5.90 -2.27 21.95
CA GLN A 731 4.76 -1.76 22.73
C GLN A 731 3.42 -2.15 22.07
N PRO A 732 2.30 -2.21 22.85
CA PRO A 732 0.98 -2.44 22.31
C PRO A 732 0.61 -1.40 21.26
N SER A 733 0.63 -1.81 20.00
CA SER A 733 0.31 -0.95 18.86
C SER A 733 -0.97 -1.39 18.17
N VAL A 734 -1.74 -0.43 17.65
CA VAL A 734 -2.97 -0.70 16.89
C VAL A 734 -2.75 -1.70 15.75
N PRO A 735 -1.64 -1.63 14.98
CA PRO A 735 -1.37 -2.61 13.93
C PRO A 735 -1.30 -4.06 14.41
N LEU A 736 -0.57 -4.30 15.48
CA LEU A 736 -0.40 -5.66 16.03
C LEU A 736 -1.69 -6.18 16.68
N LEU A 737 -2.41 -5.33 17.44
CA LEU A 737 -3.73 -5.67 18.01
C LEU A 737 -4.73 -6.03 16.90
N ALA A 738 -4.86 -5.18 15.86
CA ALA A 738 -5.76 -5.42 14.75
C ALA A 738 -5.41 -6.70 13.98
N SER A 739 -4.12 -6.93 13.73
CA SER A 739 -3.66 -8.09 12.96
C SER A 739 -4.01 -9.42 13.63
N THR A 740 -3.81 -9.54 14.93
CA THR A 740 -4.12 -10.76 15.68
C THR A 740 -5.63 -11.01 15.79
N ILE A 741 -6.42 -9.93 15.99
CA ILE A 741 -7.90 -10.01 16.04
C ILE A 741 -8.45 -10.44 14.66
N VAL A 742 -7.95 -9.86 13.57
CA VAL A 742 -8.33 -10.23 12.20
C VAL A 742 -7.99 -11.68 11.92
N LEU A 743 -6.75 -12.10 12.23
CA LEU A 743 -6.31 -13.47 12.03
C LEU A 743 -7.23 -14.46 12.77
N MET A 744 -7.53 -14.19 14.03
CA MET A 744 -8.46 -14.99 14.84
C MET A 744 -9.86 -15.06 14.19
N GLY A 745 -10.39 -13.92 13.77
CA GLY A 745 -11.72 -13.84 13.15
C GLY A 745 -11.83 -14.66 11.87
N PHE A 746 -10.91 -14.47 10.93
CA PHE A 746 -10.91 -15.20 9.66
C PHE A 746 -10.63 -16.70 9.84
N TRP A 747 -9.79 -17.06 10.81
CA TRP A 747 -9.53 -18.47 11.12
C TRP A 747 -10.78 -19.17 11.67
N VAL A 748 -11.48 -18.55 12.63
CA VAL A 748 -12.73 -19.10 13.20
C VAL A 748 -13.81 -19.21 12.12
N VAL A 749 -14.01 -18.16 11.32
CA VAL A 749 -14.99 -18.15 10.23
C VAL A 749 -14.65 -19.20 9.18
N GLY A 750 -13.39 -19.34 8.81
CA GLY A 750 -12.94 -20.33 7.83
C GLY A 750 -13.25 -21.77 8.24
N VAL A 751 -12.89 -22.15 9.47
CA VAL A 751 -13.21 -23.49 9.98
C VAL A 751 -14.73 -23.68 10.10
N ARG A 752 -15.47 -22.63 10.50
CA ARG A 752 -16.93 -22.69 10.60
C ARG A 752 -17.61 -22.93 9.26
N VAL A 753 -17.16 -22.21 8.21
CA VAL A 753 -17.70 -22.39 6.85
C VAL A 753 -17.44 -23.80 6.36
N VAL A 754 -16.22 -24.28 6.53
CA VAL A 754 -15.83 -25.64 6.13
C VAL A 754 -16.66 -26.72 6.85
N PHE A 755 -16.97 -26.53 8.13
CA PHE A 755 -17.84 -27.45 8.86
C PHE A 755 -19.28 -27.48 8.35
N SER A 756 -19.70 -26.48 7.57
CA SER A 756 -21.03 -26.37 6.98
C SER A 756 -21.14 -26.98 5.60
N LEU A 757 -20.06 -27.52 5.06
CA LEU A 757 -20.03 -28.12 3.72
C LEU A 757 -20.03 -29.66 3.86
N PRO A 758 -20.86 -30.39 3.10
CA PRO A 758 -20.89 -31.84 3.15
C PRO A 758 -19.67 -32.45 2.45
N LEU A 759 -19.21 -33.57 2.95
CA LEU A 759 -18.21 -34.41 2.28
C LEU A 759 -18.83 -35.25 1.14
N ASP A 760 -19.82 -36.02 1.52
CA ASP A 760 -20.63 -36.85 0.63
C ASP A 760 -21.98 -37.14 1.33
N LEU A 761 -23.05 -36.59 0.73
CA LEU A 761 -24.38 -36.74 1.28
C LEU A 761 -24.83 -38.22 1.30
N ARG A 762 -24.34 -39.02 0.35
CA ARG A 762 -24.63 -40.47 0.31
C ARG A 762 -24.08 -41.23 1.52
N ALA A 763 -22.99 -40.75 2.12
CA ALA A 763 -22.39 -41.40 3.30
C ALA A 763 -23.13 -41.05 4.60
N ASN A 764 -24.11 -40.16 4.59
CA ASN A 764 -24.86 -39.73 5.80
C ASN A 764 -25.70 -40.85 6.42
N TRP A 765 -26.00 -41.96 5.68
CA TRP A 765 -26.76 -43.09 6.21
C TRP A 765 -26.10 -43.69 7.48
N ILE A 766 -24.75 -43.67 7.57
CA ILE A 766 -24.02 -44.23 8.72
C ILE A 766 -24.39 -43.49 10.01
N PHE A 767 -24.63 -42.17 9.93
CA PHE A 767 -25.02 -41.36 11.07
C PHE A 767 -26.52 -41.53 11.43
N ARG A 768 -27.34 -42.04 10.51
CA ARG A 768 -28.76 -42.32 10.74
C ARG A 768 -28.99 -43.66 11.42
N VAL A 769 -28.18 -44.65 11.12
CA VAL A 769 -28.31 -46.00 11.66
C VAL A 769 -27.78 -46.10 13.09
N MET A 770 -26.87 -45.25 13.50
CA MET A 770 -26.31 -45.27 14.84
C MET A 770 -27.25 -44.58 15.86
N PRO A 771 -27.51 -45.16 17.05
CA PRO A 771 -28.28 -44.50 18.07
C PRO A 771 -27.52 -43.35 18.70
N PHE A 772 -27.69 -42.16 18.12
CA PHE A 772 -27.06 -40.97 18.65
C PHE A 772 -27.86 -40.37 19.80
N CYS A 773 -27.25 -40.25 20.96
CA CYS A 773 -27.79 -39.42 22.05
C CYS A 773 -27.71 -37.95 21.57
N ALA A 774 -28.89 -37.37 21.29
CA ALA A 774 -29.04 -36.03 20.72
C ALA A 774 -28.46 -34.91 21.58
N GLY A 775 -28.10 -33.83 20.97
CA GLY A 775 -28.01 -32.50 21.55
C GLY A 775 -26.65 -32.18 22.18
N ARG A 776 -26.49 -32.26 23.48
CA ARG A 776 -25.36 -31.72 24.24
C ARG A 776 -24.00 -32.37 23.93
N SER A 777 -23.96 -33.68 23.72
CA SER A 777 -22.69 -34.38 23.41
C SER A 777 -22.17 -34.01 22.02
N CYS A 778 -23.06 -33.90 21.05
CA CYS A 778 -22.72 -33.48 19.71
C CYS A 778 -22.23 -32.00 19.69
N LEU A 779 -22.89 -31.09 20.42
CA LEU A 779 -22.45 -29.69 20.58
C LEU A 779 -21.08 -29.61 21.23
N ARG A 780 -20.81 -30.39 22.31
CA ARG A 780 -19.50 -30.41 22.97
C ARG A 780 -18.41 -30.92 22.05
N ALA A 781 -18.66 -31.96 21.28
CA ALA A 781 -17.72 -32.52 20.33
C ALA A 781 -17.38 -31.50 19.24
N ARG A 782 -18.39 -30.84 18.65
CA ARG A 782 -18.24 -29.80 17.63
C ARG A 782 -17.50 -28.57 18.17
N ARG A 783 -17.84 -28.12 19.38
CA ARG A 783 -17.15 -27.04 20.09
C ARG A 783 -15.65 -27.35 20.24
N ARG A 784 -15.31 -28.53 20.75
CA ARG A 784 -13.92 -28.94 20.95
C ARG A 784 -13.14 -29.03 19.63
N ALA A 785 -13.77 -29.55 18.58
CA ALA A 785 -13.17 -29.60 17.25
C ALA A 785 -12.93 -28.19 16.68
N LEU A 786 -13.92 -27.29 16.82
CA LEU A 786 -13.77 -25.93 16.31
C LEU A 786 -12.69 -25.15 17.08
N LEU A 787 -12.71 -25.22 18.42
CA LEU A 787 -11.69 -24.56 19.24
C LEU A 787 -10.29 -25.10 18.96
N ALA A 788 -10.13 -26.41 18.79
CA ALA A 788 -8.85 -27.04 18.49
C ALA A 788 -8.32 -26.70 17.09
N LEU A 789 -9.20 -26.51 16.09
CA LEU A 789 -8.81 -26.23 14.72
C LEU A 789 -8.70 -24.75 14.40
N SER A 790 -9.35 -23.87 15.17
CA SER A 790 -9.35 -22.45 14.89
C SER A 790 -8.74 -21.60 16.00
N VAL A 791 -9.35 -21.57 17.17
CA VAL A 791 -8.94 -20.65 18.25
C VAL A 791 -7.55 -21.01 18.78
N ALA A 792 -7.29 -22.30 19.05
CA ALA A 792 -6.02 -22.71 19.64
C ALA A 792 -4.79 -22.43 18.74
N PRO A 793 -4.78 -22.76 17.42
CA PRO A 793 -3.63 -22.44 16.56
C PRO A 793 -3.45 -20.93 16.35
N ALA A 794 -4.53 -20.17 16.13
CA ALA A 794 -4.45 -18.72 15.96
C ALA A 794 -3.93 -18.04 17.25
N TRP A 795 -4.40 -18.48 18.40
CA TRP A 795 -3.95 -18.03 19.71
C TRP A 795 -2.47 -18.38 19.96
N ALA A 796 -2.04 -19.61 19.65
CA ALA A 796 -0.68 -20.06 19.85
C ALA A 796 0.32 -19.28 18.97
N ILE A 797 -0.03 -19.03 17.70
CA ILE A 797 0.80 -18.22 16.79
C ILE A 797 0.89 -16.79 17.31
N SER A 798 -0.25 -16.19 17.71
CA SER A 798 -0.26 -14.84 18.28
C SER A 798 0.55 -14.77 19.58
N ALA A 799 0.47 -15.80 20.44
CA ALA A 799 1.25 -15.89 21.66
C ALA A 799 2.75 -15.95 21.39
N ALA A 800 3.19 -16.78 20.44
CA ALA A 800 4.59 -16.88 20.07
C ALA A 800 5.15 -15.53 19.58
N VAL A 801 4.39 -14.80 18.76
CA VAL A 801 4.81 -13.50 18.24
C VAL A 801 4.80 -12.42 19.32
N LEU A 802 3.71 -12.31 20.07
CA LEU A 802 3.56 -11.21 21.05
C LEU A 802 4.47 -11.37 22.27
N LEU A 803 4.67 -12.59 22.78
CA LEU A 803 5.57 -12.83 23.90
C LEU A 803 7.06 -12.60 23.53
N SER A 804 7.41 -12.69 22.24
CA SER A 804 8.75 -12.34 21.75
C SER A 804 8.96 -10.83 21.55
N LEU A 805 7.86 -10.05 21.35
CA LEU A 805 7.92 -8.63 21.03
C LEU A 805 7.55 -7.71 22.21
N TRP A 806 6.57 -8.11 23.03
CA TRP A 806 5.98 -7.25 24.06
C TRP A 806 6.38 -7.66 25.50
N PRO A 807 6.31 -6.71 26.46
CA PRO A 807 6.38 -7.06 27.88
C PRO A 807 5.28 -8.06 28.24
N TRP A 808 5.63 -9.10 29.00
CA TRP A 808 4.77 -10.24 29.27
C TRP A 808 3.38 -9.90 29.84
N ARG A 809 3.27 -8.85 30.66
CA ARG A 809 1.97 -8.41 31.25
C ARG A 809 1.00 -7.94 30.19
N GLN A 810 1.46 -7.13 29.25
CA GLN A 810 0.65 -6.58 28.16
C GLN A 810 0.32 -7.68 27.14
N ALA A 811 1.29 -8.53 26.82
CA ALA A 811 1.08 -9.69 25.96
C ALA A 811 0.03 -10.64 26.56
N ALA A 812 0.12 -10.97 27.85
CA ALA A 812 -0.84 -11.82 28.54
C ALA A 812 -2.25 -11.21 28.57
N ALA A 813 -2.38 -9.91 28.82
CA ALA A 813 -3.67 -9.21 28.79
C ALA A 813 -4.33 -9.30 27.41
N HIS A 814 -3.60 -9.00 26.33
CA HIS A 814 -4.13 -9.11 24.97
C HIS A 814 -4.44 -10.58 24.60
N LEU A 815 -3.60 -11.54 24.98
CA LEU A 815 -3.87 -12.95 24.75
C LEU A 815 -5.12 -13.45 25.48
N ALA A 816 -5.43 -12.90 26.65
CA ALA A 816 -6.68 -13.18 27.36
C ALA A 816 -7.87 -12.58 26.58
N VAL A 817 -7.77 -11.33 26.11
CA VAL A 817 -8.80 -10.71 25.23
C VAL A 817 -9.02 -11.56 24.00
N LEU A 818 -7.95 -11.95 23.30
CA LEU A 818 -7.98 -12.76 22.09
C LEU A 818 -8.60 -14.14 22.34
N GLY A 819 -8.33 -14.74 23.49
CA GLY A 819 -8.92 -16.03 23.91
C GLY A 819 -10.42 -15.93 24.13
N PHE A 820 -10.90 -14.96 24.90
CA PHE A 820 -12.35 -14.72 25.11
C PHE A 820 -13.06 -14.34 23.81
N LEU A 821 -12.47 -13.48 22.99
CA LEU A 821 -13.00 -13.13 21.68
C LEU A 821 -13.10 -14.34 20.76
N GLY A 822 -12.06 -15.18 20.72
CA GLY A 822 -12.05 -16.41 19.90
C GLY A 822 -13.14 -17.38 20.35
N VAL A 823 -13.32 -17.59 21.65
CA VAL A 823 -14.42 -18.42 22.20
C VAL A 823 -15.79 -17.81 21.88
N PHE A 824 -15.94 -16.50 22.05
CA PHE A 824 -17.18 -15.79 21.72
C PHE A 824 -17.55 -15.95 20.24
N LEU A 825 -16.60 -15.70 19.33
CA LEU A 825 -16.81 -15.84 17.87
C LEU A 825 -17.14 -17.29 17.50
N ALA A 826 -16.46 -18.26 18.09
CA ALA A 826 -16.73 -19.68 17.89
C ALA A 826 -18.16 -20.04 18.32
N GLU A 827 -18.58 -19.65 19.52
CA GLU A 827 -19.92 -19.92 20.05
C GLU A 827 -21.01 -19.14 19.33
N PHE A 828 -20.75 -17.86 18.98
CA PHE A 828 -21.71 -17.05 18.22
C PHE A 828 -22.00 -17.67 16.85
N SER A 829 -20.97 -18.25 16.24
CA SER A 829 -21.09 -18.88 14.91
C SER A 829 -21.90 -20.20 14.91
N PHE A 830 -22.25 -20.75 16.08
CA PHE A 830 -22.95 -22.03 16.17
C PHE A 830 -24.46 -21.98 15.91
N GLY A 831 -25.04 -20.99 15.29
CA GLY A 831 -26.49 -20.90 15.02
C GLY A 831 -27.20 -22.25 14.92
N GLY A 832 -27.75 -22.76 16.04
CA GLY A 832 -28.51 -24.00 16.17
C GLY A 832 -27.63 -25.29 16.21
N ALA A 833 -27.82 -26.10 17.24
CA ALA A 833 -27.05 -27.35 17.50
C ALA A 833 -27.51 -28.58 16.66
N GLN A 834 -28.08 -28.38 15.48
CA GLN A 834 -28.87 -29.41 14.77
C GLN A 834 -28.05 -30.23 13.73
N LYS A 835 -26.75 -29.97 13.54
CA LYS A 835 -26.00 -30.61 12.47
C LYS A 835 -24.65 -31.14 12.94
N ILE A 836 -24.25 -32.30 12.46
CA ILE A 836 -22.88 -32.83 12.58
C ILE A 836 -21.99 -32.13 11.53
N PRO A 837 -20.73 -31.76 11.82
CA PRO A 837 -19.82 -31.21 10.81
C PRO A 837 -19.70 -32.12 9.58
N PHE A 838 -19.65 -31.53 8.37
CA PHE A 838 -19.50 -32.23 7.08
C PHE A 838 -20.66 -33.14 6.63
N THR A 839 -21.83 -33.08 7.26
CA THR A 839 -22.98 -33.94 6.91
C THR A 839 -24.13 -33.23 6.20
N CYS A 840 -24.15 -31.91 6.21
CA CYS A 840 -25.23 -31.13 5.59
C CYS A 840 -24.69 -29.90 4.93
N SER A 841 -25.22 -29.52 3.74
CA SER A 841 -25.02 -28.23 3.11
C SER A 841 -25.82 -27.14 3.82
N TYR A 842 -25.52 -25.86 3.51
CA TYR A 842 -26.47 -24.78 3.69
C TYR A 842 -27.69 -25.08 2.82
N LEU A 843 -28.90 -24.88 3.39
CA LEU A 843 -30.15 -25.13 2.66
C LEU A 843 -30.11 -24.52 1.26
N PRO A 844 -30.16 -25.33 0.19
CA PRO A 844 -30.22 -24.82 -1.15
C PRO A 844 -31.48 -23.93 -1.31
N GLY A 845 -31.31 -22.76 -1.92
CA GLY A 845 -32.38 -21.83 -2.25
C GLY A 845 -32.68 -20.70 -1.25
N ARG A 846 -32.00 -20.60 -0.10
CA ARG A 846 -32.18 -19.49 0.87
C ARG A 846 -30.93 -18.70 1.21
N SER A 847 -29.81 -18.97 0.59
CA SER A 847 -28.57 -18.27 0.90
C SER A 847 -28.25 -17.21 -0.15
N HIS A 848 -28.48 -15.96 0.22
CA HIS A 848 -27.78 -14.84 -0.40
C HIS A 848 -26.33 -14.86 0.05
N ILE A 849 -25.57 -15.88 -0.35
CA ILE A 849 -24.19 -16.14 0.10
C ILE A 849 -23.31 -14.90 -0.11
N ASN A 850 -23.51 -14.19 -1.22
CA ASN A 850 -22.72 -13.01 -1.56
C ASN A 850 -23.00 -11.82 -0.62
N VAL A 851 -24.28 -11.58 -0.30
CA VAL A 851 -24.68 -10.48 0.61
C VAL A 851 -24.27 -10.83 2.04
N THR A 852 -24.47 -12.07 2.45
CA THR A 852 -24.09 -12.55 3.79
C THR A 852 -22.57 -12.50 3.97
N PHE A 853 -21.78 -12.84 2.95
CA PHE A 853 -20.31 -12.76 2.98
C PHE A 853 -19.82 -11.31 3.10
N LEU A 854 -20.38 -10.39 2.33
CA LEU A 854 -20.05 -8.97 2.42
C LEU A 854 -20.43 -8.38 3.79
N LEU A 855 -21.62 -8.69 4.31
CA LEU A 855 -22.04 -8.26 5.64
C LEU A 855 -21.11 -8.81 6.73
N TRP A 856 -20.64 -10.05 6.60
CA TRP A 856 -19.67 -10.65 7.52
C TRP A 856 -18.32 -9.94 7.47
N ILE A 857 -17.82 -9.57 6.28
CA ILE A 857 -16.59 -8.80 6.14
C ILE A 857 -16.72 -7.43 6.82
N TYR A 858 -17.80 -6.70 6.56
CA TYR A 858 -18.05 -5.41 7.20
C TYR A 858 -18.19 -5.52 8.72
N MET A 859 -18.90 -6.54 9.19
CA MET A 859 -19.06 -6.80 10.62
C MET A 859 -17.73 -7.14 11.28
N VAL A 860 -16.92 -8.00 10.69
CA VAL A 860 -15.57 -8.34 11.18
C VAL A 860 -14.70 -7.09 11.21
N PHE A 861 -14.73 -6.26 10.17
CA PHE A 861 -13.95 -5.02 10.12
C PHE A 861 -14.39 -4.02 11.20
N GLY A 862 -15.69 -3.82 11.37
CA GLY A 862 -16.26 -2.96 12.42
C GLY A 862 -15.90 -3.44 13.83
N VAL A 863 -16.01 -4.74 14.07
CA VAL A 863 -15.62 -5.37 15.36
C VAL A 863 -14.12 -5.22 15.60
N VAL A 864 -13.29 -5.41 14.58
CA VAL A 864 -11.84 -5.23 14.69
C VAL A 864 -11.48 -3.81 15.09
N VAL A 865 -12.06 -2.81 14.43
CA VAL A 865 -11.78 -1.39 14.75
C VAL A 865 -12.23 -1.06 16.17
N ALA A 866 -13.46 -1.43 16.53
CA ALA A 866 -14.02 -1.15 17.85
C ALA A 866 -13.22 -1.85 18.97
N CYS A 867 -12.90 -3.14 18.80
CA CYS A 867 -12.10 -3.90 19.76
C CYS A 867 -10.69 -3.34 19.89
N THR A 868 -10.05 -2.97 18.79
CA THR A 868 -8.67 -2.48 18.79
C THR A 868 -8.55 -1.13 19.50
N VAL A 869 -9.46 -0.19 19.20
CA VAL A 869 -9.47 1.13 19.84
C VAL A 869 -9.83 1.02 21.33
N GLY A 870 -10.84 0.22 21.65
CA GLY A 870 -11.24 -0.05 23.03
C GLY A 870 -10.13 -0.69 23.84
N GLU A 871 -9.47 -1.70 23.31
CA GLU A 871 -8.38 -2.43 23.97
C GLU A 871 -7.13 -1.58 24.14
N ARG A 872 -6.72 -0.81 23.12
CA ARG A 872 -5.58 0.10 23.22
C ARG A 872 -5.73 1.08 24.39
N ASN A 873 -6.94 1.62 24.58
CA ASN A 873 -7.23 2.52 25.68
C ASN A 873 -7.30 1.79 27.02
N ALA A 874 -7.83 0.59 27.03
CA ALA A 874 -7.92 -0.24 28.23
C ALA A 874 -6.54 -0.68 28.75
N LEU A 875 -5.61 -1.04 27.87
CA LEU A 875 -4.25 -1.47 28.24
C LEU A 875 -3.42 -0.40 28.98
N LYS A 876 -3.86 0.86 28.98
CA LYS A 876 -3.25 1.96 29.75
C LYS A 876 -3.59 1.91 31.26
N SER A 877 -4.66 1.20 31.65
CA SER A 877 -5.14 1.11 33.02
C SER A 877 -5.49 -0.33 33.41
N PRO A 878 -4.96 -0.87 34.50
CA PRO A 878 -5.33 -2.22 34.96
C PRO A 878 -6.82 -2.40 35.20
N ALA A 879 -7.52 -1.38 35.72
CA ALA A 879 -8.95 -1.42 35.98
C ALA A 879 -9.77 -1.49 34.67
N ALA A 880 -9.37 -0.70 33.65
CA ALA A 880 -10.02 -0.74 32.34
C ALA A 880 -9.77 -2.08 31.62
N THR A 881 -8.55 -2.64 31.71
CA THR A 881 -8.23 -3.97 31.18
C THR A 881 -9.11 -5.05 31.85
N ALA A 882 -9.26 -5.02 33.18
CA ALA A 882 -10.11 -5.94 33.92
C ALA A 882 -11.59 -5.81 33.49
N ALA A 883 -12.09 -4.60 33.26
CA ALA A 883 -13.45 -4.34 32.79
C ALA A 883 -13.69 -4.93 31.39
N VAL A 884 -12.74 -4.76 30.45
CA VAL A 884 -12.83 -5.35 29.09
C VAL A 884 -12.82 -6.88 29.15
N LEU A 885 -11.92 -7.47 29.95
CA LEU A 885 -11.86 -8.92 30.14
C LEU A 885 -13.13 -9.46 30.77
N ALA A 886 -13.69 -8.78 31.78
CA ALA A 886 -14.96 -9.18 32.41
C ALA A 886 -16.14 -9.12 31.41
N SER A 887 -16.20 -8.06 30.60
CA SER A 887 -17.26 -7.89 29.58
C SER A 887 -17.18 -8.95 28.49
N LEU A 888 -15.99 -9.22 27.94
CA LEU A 888 -15.79 -10.26 26.95
C LEU A 888 -15.97 -11.66 27.52
N GLY A 889 -15.53 -11.88 28.76
CA GLY A 889 -15.75 -13.13 29.49
C GLY A 889 -17.24 -13.40 29.74
N ALA A 890 -17.99 -12.38 30.13
CA ALA A 890 -19.44 -12.46 30.30
C ALA A 890 -20.16 -12.74 28.97
N ALA A 891 -19.76 -12.07 27.87
CA ALA A 891 -20.29 -12.32 26.52
C ALA A 891 -19.99 -13.74 26.04
N ALA A 892 -18.77 -14.23 26.22
CA ALA A 892 -18.39 -15.59 25.88
C ALA A 892 -19.17 -16.63 26.71
N LEU A 893 -19.30 -16.40 28.03
CA LEU A 893 -20.08 -17.25 28.93
C LEU A 893 -21.56 -17.27 28.54
N PHE A 894 -22.13 -16.10 28.24
CA PHE A 894 -23.51 -16.00 27.76
C PHE A 894 -23.72 -16.81 26.48
N ALA A 895 -22.82 -16.68 25.50
CA ALA A 895 -22.90 -17.46 24.25
C ALA A 895 -22.83 -18.98 24.51
N VAL A 896 -21.93 -19.40 25.41
CA VAL A 896 -21.80 -20.81 25.83
C VAL A 896 -23.09 -21.31 26.50
N LEU A 897 -23.64 -20.54 27.44
CA LEU A 897 -24.87 -20.90 28.16
C LEU A 897 -26.09 -20.96 27.23
N ARG A 898 -26.22 -19.96 26.33
CA ARG A 898 -27.24 -19.93 25.28
C ARG A 898 -27.21 -21.19 24.42
N ASN A 899 -26.04 -21.56 23.92
CA ASN A 899 -25.89 -22.74 23.05
C ASN A 899 -26.13 -24.06 23.81
N ASN A 900 -25.73 -24.13 25.08
CA ASN A 900 -26.04 -25.28 25.95
C ASN A 900 -27.53 -25.39 26.24
N TRP A 901 -28.23 -24.27 26.35
CA TRP A 901 -29.68 -24.23 26.52
C TRP A 901 -30.41 -24.71 25.26
N LEU A 902 -30.01 -24.22 24.07
CA LEU A 902 -30.55 -24.63 22.78
C LEU A 902 -30.29 -26.11 22.45
N ALA A 903 -29.28 -26.73 23.06
CA ALA A 903 -28.93 -28.14 22.88
C ALA A 903 -29.64 -29.08 23.86
N ARG A 904 -30.67 -28.64 24.61
CA ARG A 904 -31.45 -29.48 25.51
C ARG A 904 -32.28 -30.51 24.74
N PRO A 905 -32.49 -31.72 25.28
CA PRO A 905 -33.40 -32.69 24.70
C PRO A 905 -34.82 -32.09 24.56
N GLY A 906 -35.45 -32.31 23.42
CA GLY A 906 -36.77 -31.73 23.08
C GLY A 906 -36.72 -30.39 22.33
N ILE A 907 -35.54 -29.68 22.28
CA ILE A 907 -35.39 -28.47 21.50
C ILE A 907 -34.55 -28.73 20.23
N ALA A 908 -33.56 -29.63 20.31
CA ALA A 908 -32.63 -29.91 19.24
C ALA A 908 -32.82 -31.32 18.68
N GLU A 909 -33.34 -31.45 17.48
CA GLU A 909 -33.28 -32.65 16.66
C GLU A 909 -32.09 -32.56 15.68
N LEU A 910 -31.35 -33.67 15.50
CA LEU A 910 -30.30 -33.75 14.47
C LEU A 910 -30.96 -33.82 13.10
N ARG A 911 -30.69 -32.86 12.25
CA ARG A 911 -31.17 -32.82 10.87
C ARG A 911 -30.08 -33.29 9.91
N PHE A 912 -30.47 -34.19 9.00
CA PHE A 912 -29.62 -34.68 7.91
C PHE A 912 -30.26 -34.22 6.60
N GLU A 913 -29.42 -33.85 5.65
CA GLU A 913 -29.89 -33.47 4.31
C GLU A 913 -30.22 -34.75 3.53
N GLU A 914 -31.39 -34.75 2.89
CA GLU A 914 -31.78 -35.83 2.00
C GLU A 914 -31.35 -35.50 0.58
N ILE A 915 -30.82 -36.51 -0.10
CA ILE A 915 -30.57 -36.39 -1.55
C ILE A 915 -31.99 -36.49 -2.19
N PRO A 916 -32.37 -35.54 -3.03
CA PRO A 916 -33.58 -35.70 -3.82
C PRO A 916 -33.50 -37.06 -4.53
N PRO A 917 -34.57 -37.84 -4.60
CA PRO A 917 -34.58 -39.11 -5.31
C PRO A 917 -34.07 -38.86 -6.74
N ASP A 918 -33.08 -39.64 -7.18
CA ASP A 918 -32.59 -39.57 -8.55
C ASP A 918 -33.80 -39.63 -9.48
N ALA A 919 -33.93 -38.60 -10.35
CA ALA A 919 -34.94 -38.64 -11.38
C ALA A 919 -34.69 -39.93 -12.14
N LEU A 920 -35.65 -40.86 -12.10
CA LEU A 920 -35.60 -42.10 -12.90
C LEU A 920 -35.48 -41.67 -14.36
N LEU A 921 -34.28 -41.70 -14.90
CA LEU A 921 -34.04 -41.61 -16.31
C LEU A 921 -34.75 -42.86 -16.94
N ARG A 922 -35.95 -42.67 -17.49
CA ARG A 922 -36.55 -43.64 -18.38
C ARG A 922 -35.64 -43.71 -19.60
N LEU A 923 -34.83 -44.75 -19.69
CA LEU A 923 -34.20 -45.14 -20.93
C LEU A 923 -35.31 -45.48 -21.88
N GLU A 924 -35.72 -44.59 -22.74
CA GLU A 924 -36.49 -44.92 -23.94
C GLU A 924 -35.57 -45.69 -24.87
N LEU A 925 -35.63 -46.99 -24.77
CA LEU A 925 -35.06 -47.92 -25.76
C LEU A 925 -35.99 -47.92 -26.96
N SER A 926 -35.77 -47.00 -27.95
CA SER A 926 -36.32 -47.07 -29.27
C SER A 926 -35.19 -47.37 -30.23
#